data_4d54afff1ebaa7fee7bfaf86bd4ceb63
#
_entry.id   4d54afff1ebaa7fee7bfaf86bd4ceb63
#
_cell.length_a   1.000
_cell.length_b   1.000
_cell.length_c   1.000
_cell.angle_alpha   90.00
_cell.angle_beta   90.00
_cell.angle_gamma   90.00
#
_symmetry.space_group_name_H-M   'P 1'
#
loop_
_entity.id
_entity.type
_entity.pdbx_description
1 polymer ?
#
loop_
_entity_poly.entity_id
_entity_poly.type
_entity_poly.pdbx_seq_one_letter_code
_entity_poly.pdbx_strand_id
1 'polypeptide(L)'
;MRTISRMLAVCMVVFTLTGNAQPKTAPSWSAKFKTPINWQRVHSLGYLIVSTNDGLYGVNPDDGKIIWENKGFAALNPEYYQEVEGTEFLTIAYQTDKASAIPMQAIVHVASGKVLFDSKTEQIGVLSRHVLPESGRLLVIGVKPKTLSASLFMYDIVSGQQLWSNDEMFKADEGSAKGFLGKLQAMGQQLSNLQSLTSEPLEMEGGSIIITHPNYVIRLQTADGKVIWKNSIQPSLRAEIHFSPYKKGVVFVGTDVESSTGSGFSSSSNQGEPQKFYTNLYYAFDLQSGAPLWKEPAKENDRLNQIIIHEKGIIICPRSSQKPTINLIDYQTGKTIWGNKGKGIKAQGSVVSYIPTQKGLLITTAFDNAWNNKAEEFYLNVLDPASGALKYEKSIKLKGDLVRSEMVPKGLLFITNKEVNILETDKGSLVWENSIEAGSPFNSDKARPFPMGDGGDGKMFVYSPKEKGVFEIDKQAGTFKKITPAKIEFEGKEMPHTIDVVKDGLVLSSDQNVMKMGFDGLVKFFKYHPAPRQPALMRALLAAQAVRAAYIGAAASAYSAAFAQASQKTNDPTGKAVGQELSRGFGELGQAGFAYSSQAMKAFNARFKASMNTPAFVMMMTTQEKKGNQLVQVNKANGEIASAVDIKNDREPEYDVDQIYNYVYYRPSGSEIVCYKL
;
A
#
# COMPACT_ATOMS: atom_id res chain seq x y z
N MET A 1 -53.79 -47.17 22.39
CA MET A 1 -53.02 -46.55 21.26
C MET A 1 -53.39 -45.09 20.96
N ARG A 2 -54.58 -44.56 21.22
CA ARG A 2 -54.91 -43.13 20.97
C ARG A 2 -54.33 -42.13 21.99
N THR A 3 -53.99 -42.56 23.21
CA THR A 3 -53.42 -41.66 24.25
C THR A 3 -51.93 -41.39 24.11
N ILE A 4 -51.17 -42.34 23.57
CA ILE A 4 -49.74 -42.19 23.36
C ILE A 4 -49.45 -41.26 22.17
N SER A 5 -50.33 -41.28 21.14
CA SER A 5 -50.19 -40.40 19.98
C SER A 5 -50.40 -38.89 20.29
N ARG A 6 -51.21 -38.58 21.31
CA ARG A 6 -51.45 -37.19 21.74
C ARG A 6 -50.34 -36.64 22.64
N MET A 7 -49.63 -37.49 23.41
CA MET A 7 -48.46 -37.06 24.18
C MET A 7 -47.25 -36.82 23.31
N LEU A 8 -47.04 -37.59 22.24
CA LEU A 8 -45.95 -37.34 21.29
C LEU A 8 -46.16 -36.04 20.48
N ALA A 9 -47.40 -35.68 20.13
CA ALA A 9 -47.74 -34.45 19.44
C ALA A 9 -47.54 -33.20 20.34
N VAL A 10 -47.80 -33.31 21.64
CA VAL A 10 -47.54 -32.20 22.59
C VAL A 10 -46.06 -32.04 22.88
N CYS A 11 -45.28 -33.10 22.93
CA CYS A 11 -43.82 -33.00 23.05
C CYS A 11 -43.15 -32.41 21.78
N MET A 12 -43.66 -32.70 20.58
CA MET A 12 -43.13 -32.07 19.36
C MET A 12 -43.46 -30.58 19.22
N VAL A 13 -44.57 -30.11 19.76
CA VAL A 13 -44.97 -28.70 19.71
C VAL A 13 -44.20 -27.86 20.76
N VAL A 14 -43.76 -28.46 21.86
CA VAL A 14 -42.96 -27.75 22.89
C VAL A 14 -41.52 -27.62 22.48
N PHE A 15 -40.96 -28.48 21.61
CA PHE A 15 -39.58 -28.36 21.12
C PHE A 15 -39.39 -27.34 19.97
N THR A 16 -40.46 -26.81 19.38
CA THR A 16 -40.37 -25.84 18.29
C THR A 16 -40.53 -24.37 18.73
N LEU A 17 -40.65 -24.09 20.03
CA LEU A 17 -40.87 -22.74 20.55
C LEU A 17 -39.72 -22.18 21.41
N THR A 18 -38.58 -22.87 21.54
CA THR A 18 -37.36 -22.21 21.98
C THR A 18 -36.74 -21.50 20.79
N GLY A 19 -37.37 -20.40 20.37
CA GLY A 19 -36.70 -19.42 19.54
C GLY A 19 -35.44 -19.00 20.28
N ASN A 20 -34.29 -19.45 19.80
CA ASN A 20 -32.99 -18.99 20.30
C ASN A 20 -32.99 -17.46 20.25
N ALA A 21 -33.26 -16.82 21.38
CA ALA A 21 -33.07 -15.39 21.52
C ALA A 21 -31.58 -15.16 21.26
N GLN A 22 -31.25 -14.56 20.15
CA GLN A 22 -29.88 -14.21 19.85
C GLN A 22 -29.34 -13.38 20.99
N PRO A 23 -28.11 -13.66 21.46
CA PRO A 23 -27.48 -12.88 22.51
C PRO A 23 -27.30 -11.42 22.03
N LYS A 24 -28.11 -10.54 22.61
CA LYS A 24 -27.99 -9.10 22.36
C LYS A 24 -26.88 -8.56 23.25
N THR A 25 -25.82 -8.04 22.61
CA THR A 25 -24.70 -7.45 23.34
C THR A 25 -25.12 -6.08 23.89
N ALA A 26 -25.00 -5.89 25.21
CA ALA A 26 -25.19 -4.58 25.81
C ALA A 26 -23.98 -3.67 25.55
N PRO A 27 -24.22 -2.35 25.45
CA PRO A 27 -23.10 -1.39 25.39
C PRO A 27 -22.20 -1.49 26.62
N SER A 28 -20.90 -1.50 26.42
CA SER A 28 -19.92 -1.42 27.50
C SER A 28 -19.81 0.00 28.03
N TRP A 29 -19.78 0.97 27.10
CA TRP A 29 -19.79 2.40 27.42
C TRP A 29 -20.30 3.20 26.22
N SER A 30 -20.59 4.49 26.45
CA SER A 30 -20.81 5.46 25.38
C SER A 30 -20.04 6.77 25.67
N ALA A 31 -19.54 7.39 24.59
CA ALA A 31 -18.88 8.70 24.65
C ALA A 31 -19.62 9.68 23.76
N LYS A 32 -19.94 10.88 24.31
CA LYS A 32 -20.60 11.96 23.56
C LYS A 32 -19.65 13.11 23.34
N PHE A 33 -19.62 13.62 22.14
CA PHE A 33 -18.82 14.77 21.71
C PHE A 33 -19.70 16.02 21.55
N LYS A 34 -19.12 17.18 21.76
CA LYS A 34 -19.85 18.45 21.67
C LYS A 34 -20.26 18.80 20.25
N THR A 35 -19.47 18.37 19.29
CA THR A 35 -19.69 18.64 17.86
C THR A 35 -19.71 17.32 17.07
N PRO A 36 -20.21 17.35 15.82
CA PRO A 36 -20.23 16.17 14.99
C PRO A 36 -18.86 15.52 14.82
N ILE A 37 -18.84 14.19 14.83
CA ILE A 37 -17.68 13.36 14.55
C ILE A 37 -17.51 13.28 13.03
N ASN A 38 -16.33 13.63 12.55
CA ASN A 38 -15.97 13.53 11.13
C ASN A 38 -15.54 12.10 10.79
N TRP A 39 -14.68 11.53 11.63
CA TRP A 39 -14.20 10.17 11.53
C TRP A 39 -13.68 9.67 12.87
N GLN A 40 -13.56 8.36 12.97
CA GLN A 40 -12.90 7.66 14.07
C GLN A 40 -11.98 6.59 13.52
N ARG A 41 -10.93 6.22 14.26
CA ARG A 41 -10.02 5.11 13.93
C ARG A 41 -9.45 4.49 15.20
N VAL A 42 -9.32 3.19 15.20
CA VAL A 42 -8.54 2.47 16.21
C VAL A 42 -7.07 2.52 15.81
N HIS A 43 -6.24 3.11 16.65
CA HIS A 43 -4.79 3.13 16.48
C HIS A 43 -4.21 1.74 16.71
N SER A 44 -3.08 1.41 16.08
CA SER A 44 -2.39 0.12 16.22
C SER A 44 -2.05 -0.27 17.67
N LEU A 45 -1.89 0.73 18.56
CA LEU A 45 -1.72 0.52 20.01
C LEU A 45 -3.05 0.45 20.81
N GLY A 46 -4.20 0.38 20.15
CA GLY A 46 -5.50 0.21 20.78
C GLY A 46 -6.21 1.51 21.21
N TYR A 47 -5.61 2.67 21.08
CA TYR A 47 -6.31 3.95 21.36
C TYR A 47 -7.36 4.25 20.31
N LEU A 48 -8.53 4.72 20.72
CA LEU A 48 -9.55 5.22 19.81
C LEU A 48 -9.32 6.72 19.53
N ILE A 49 -9.01 7.05 18.28
CA ILE A 49 -8.80 8.44 17.85
C ILE A 49 -10.06 8.95 17.16
N VAL A 50 -10.53 10.10 17.56
CA VAL A 50 -11.78 10.68 17.07
C VAL A 50 -11.55 12.11 16.61
N SER A 51 -11.87 12.40 15.35
CA SER A 51 -11.87 13.75 14.80
C SER A 51 -13.28 14.31 14.79
N THR A 52 -13.42 15.51 15.31
CA THR A 52 -14.68 16.25 15.34
C THR A 52 -14.51 17.64 14.74
N ASN A 53 -15.60 18.39 14.62
CA ASN A 53 -15.53 19.77 14.12
C ASN A 53 -14.79 20.73 15.05
N ASP A 54 -14.58 20.40 16.33
CA ASP A 54 -13.93 21.26 17.31
C ASP A 54 -12.56 20.74 17.79
N GLY A 55 -12.15 19.54 17.39
CA GLY A 55 -10.85 19.01 17.78
C GLY A 55 -10.58 17.57 17.39
N LEU A 56 -9.38 17.12 17.72
CA LEU A 56 -8.95 15.73 17.69
C LEU A 56 -8.88 15.20 19.12
N TYR A 57 -9.39 14.00 19.33
CA TYR A 57 -9.54 13.41 20.66
C TYR A 57 -8.87 12.02 20.71
N GLY A 58 -8.21 11.71 21.82
CA GLY A 58 -7.87 10.35 22.20
C GLY A 58 -8.83 9.85 23.26
N VAL A 59 -9.41 8.69 23.02
CA VAL A 59 -10.41 8.06 23.90
C VAL A 59 -9.87 6.76 24.45
N ASN A 60 -10.05 6.55 25.75
CA ASN A 60 -9.71 5.30 26.40
C ASN A 60 -10.65 4.18 25.90
N PRO A 61 -10.11 3.09 25.34
CA PRO A 61 -10.92 2.01 24.81
C PRO A 61 -11.73 1.25 25.87
N ASP A 62 -11.29 1.26 27.14
CA ASP A 62 -11.91 0.46 28.19
C ASP A 62 -13.16 1.11 28.81
N ASP A 63 -13.16 2.45 28.94
CA ASP A 63 -14.22 3.18 29.64
C ASP A 63 -14.81 4.36 28.86
N GLY A 64 -14.31 4.63 27.65
CA GLY A 64 -14.80 5.71 26.80
C GLY A 64 -14.48 7.11 27.25
N LYS A 65 -13.62 7.27 28.28
CA LYS A 65 -13.21 8.61 28.73
C LYS A 65 -12.27 9.25 27.73
N ILE A 66 -12.46 10.54 27.52
CA ILE A 66 -11.53 11.36 26.75
C ILE A 66 -10.24 11.49 27.57
N ILE A 67 -9.14 10.93 27.04
CA ILE A 67 -7.81 11.00 27.65
C ILE A 67 -7.19 12.37 27.37
N TRP A 68 -7.35 12.85 26.13
CA TRP A 68 -6.85 14.14 25.69
C TRP A 68 -7.71 14.74 24.58
N GLU A 69 -7.65 16.04 24.45
CA GLU A 69 -8.32 16.86 23.43
C GLU A 69 -7.32 17.86 22.85
N ASN A 70 -7.28 17.97 21.52
CA ASN A 70 -6.49 18.98 20.83
C ASN A 70 -7.36 19.78 19.85
N LYS A 71 -7.71 21.00 20.24
CA LYS A 71 -8.54 21.92 19.42
C LYS A 71 -7.81 22.47 18.22
N GLY A 72 -6.48 22.43 18.19
CA GLY A 72 -5.67 22.87 17.05
C GLY A 72 -5.87 22.02 15.80
N PHE A 73 -6.41 20.81 15.97
CA PHE A 73 -6.68 19.85 14.89
C PHE A 73 -8.19 19.65 14.66
N ALA A 74 -8.95 20.73 14.70
CA ALA A 74 -10.38 20.72 14.43
C ALA A 74 -10.67 20.36 12.96
N ALA A 75 -11.75 19.61 12.74
CA ALA A 75 -12.23 19.19 11.42
C ALA A 75 -11.16 18.54 10.53
N LEU A 76 -10.26 17.76 11.15
CA LEU A 76 -9.17 17.09 10.44
C LEU A 76 -9.70 16.13 9.39
N ASN A 77 -9.17 16.19 8.16
CA ASN A 77 -9.45 15.23 7.11
C ASN A 77 -8.75 13.89 7.42
N PRO A 78 -9.41 12.74 7.28
CA PRO A 78 -8.80 11.42 7.53
C PRO A 78 -7.57 11.12 6.68
N GLU A 79 -7.40 11.77 5.53
CA GLU A 79 -6.21 11.64 4.66
C GLU A 79 -4.98 12.33 5.27
N TYR A 80 -5.18 13.29 6.17
CA TYR A 80 -4.11 14.04 6.84
C TYR A 80 -3.69 13.42 8.18
N TYR A 81 -4.27 12.30 8.54
CA TYR A 81 -3.91 11.50 9.70
C TYR A 81 -3.13 10.27 9.25
N GLN A 82 -1.95 10.07 9.80
CA GLN A 82 -1.11 8.91 9.53
C GLN A 82 -0.42 8.44 10.80
N GLU A 83 -0.50 7.14 11.08
CA GLU A 83 0.31 6.51 12.12
C GLU A 83 1.75 6.34 11.63
N VAL A 84 2.69 6.53 12.53
CA VAL A 84 4.09 6.18 12.28
C VAL A 84 4.28 4.73 12.73
N GLU A 85 4.41 3.84 11.77
CA GLU A 85 4.43 2.40 12.00
C GLU A 85 5.46 1.99 13.07
N GLY A 86 5.04 1.13 14.01
CA GLY A 86 5.87 0.65 15.10
C GLY A 86 6.21 1.67 16.19
N THR A 87 5.55 2.83 16.22
CA THR A 87 5.80 3.89 17.21
C THR A 87 4.52 4.39 17.87
N GLU A 88 4.67 5.21 18.91
CA GLU A 88 3.57 5.90 19.61
C GLU A 88 3.23 7.26 18.99
N PHE A 89 3.59 7.50 17.73
CA PHE A 89 3.47 8.80 17.10
C PHE A 89 2.47 8.85 15.97
N LEU A 90 1.76 9.97 15.92
CA LEU A 90 0.87 10.35 14.84
C LEU A 90 1.47 11.51 14.06
N THR A 91 1.43 11.46 12.76
CA THR A 91 1.70 12.61 11.90
C THR A 91 0.38 13.20 11.43
N ILE A 92 0.25 14.50 11.58
CA ILE A 92 -0.95 15.25 11.24
C ILE A 92 -0.59 16.38 10.30
N ALA A 93 -1.31 16.50 9.18
CA ALA A 93 -1.29 17.69 8.36
C ALA A 93 -2.60 18.47 8.60
N TYR A 94 -2.52 19.79 8.74
CA TYR A 94 -3.68 20.63 9.02
C TYR A 94 -3.55 22.02 8.39
N GLN A 95 -4.66 22.69 8.17
CA GLN A 95 -4.69 24.05 7.61
C GLN A 95 -5.11 25.04 8.68
N THR A 96 -4.39 26.14 8.78
CA THR A 96 -4.71 27.22 9.72
C THR A 96 -5.64 28.27 9.13
N ASP A 97 -5.61 28.42 7.82
CA ASP A 97 -6.53 29.23 7.04
C ASP A 97 -6.71 28.63 5.63
N LYS A 98 -7.78 29.05 4.94
CA LYS A 98 -8.10 28.56 3.60
C LYS A 98 -7.18 29.11 2.50
N ALA A 99 -6.35 30.08 2.80
CA ALA A 99 -5.44 30.72 1.86
C ALA A 99 -4.03 30.10 1.86
N SER A 100 -3.72 29.28 2.86
CA SER A 100 -2.42 28.61 2.95
C SER A 100 -2.31 27.49 1.92
N ALA A 101 -1.42 27.64 0.95
CA ALA A 101 -1.16 26.64 -0.09
C ALA A 101 -0.42 25.40 0.46
N ILE A 102 0.27 25.52 1.61
CA ILE A 102 1.05 24.44 2.22
C ILE A 102 0.41 24.12 3.58
N PRO A 103 -0.04 22.89 3.80
CA PRO A 103 -0.56 22.47 5.09
C PRO A 103 0.53 22.50 6.16
N MET A 104 0.16 22.96 7.35
CA MET A 104 0.99 22.81 8.54
C MET A 104 1.10 21.34 8.91
N GLN A 105 2.19 20.96 9.56
CA GLN A 105 2.45 19.57 9.93
C GLN A 105 2.80 19.49 11.41
N ALA A 106 2.26 18.48 12.07
CA ALA A 106 2.52 18.20 13.47
C ALA A 106 2.83 16.73 13.72
N ILE A 107 3.55 16.45 14.79
CA ILE A 107 3.72 15.11 15.36
C ILE A 107 3.12 15.11 16.76
N VAL A 108 2.27 14.14 17.01
CA VAL A 108 1.52 14.01 18.25
C VAL A 108 1.80 12.65 18.87
N HIS A 109 2.05 12.62 20.17
CA HIS A 109 2.15 11.38 20.93
C HIS A 109 0.74 10.84 21.22
N VAL A 110 0.43 9.64 20.75
CA VAL A 110 -0.94 9.09 20.72
C VAL A 110 -1.55 8.92 22.12
N ALA A 111 -0.75 8.51 23.11
CA ALA A 111 -1.27 8.22 24.44
C ALA A 111 -1.59 9.48 25.25
N SER A 112 -0.89 10.60 25.00
CA SER A 112 -1.03 11.83 25.79
C SER A 112 -1.62 13.00 25.02
N GLY A 113 -1.71 12.93 23.70
CA GLY A 113 -2.09 14.05 22.84
C GLY A 113 -1.07 15.20 22.81
N LYS A 114 0.11 15.00 23.43
CA LYS A 114 1.17 16.01 23.44
C LYS A 114 1.67 16.25 22.01
N VAL A 115 1.66 17.51 21.57
CA VAL A 115 2.29 17.91 20.32
C VAL A 115 3.79 18.01 20.56
N LEU A 116 4.55 17.15 19.89
CA LEU A 116 6.00 17.04 20.01
C LEU A 116 6.72 17.94 19.02
N PHE A 117 6.12 18.13 17.87
CA PHE A 117 6.58 19.01 16.81
C PHE A 117 5.36 19.68 16.17
N ASP A 118 5.46 20.97 15.89
CA ASP A 118 4.45 21.72 15.13
C ASP A 118 5.13 22.76 14.25
N SER A 119 5.02 22.58 12.95
CA SER A 119 5.65 23.45 11.96
C SER A 119 5.21 24.91 12.04
N LYS A 120 4.00 25.18 12.55
CA LYS A 120 3.50 26.53 12.79
C LYS A 120 4.26 27.21 13.94
N THR A 121 4.43 26.50 15.05
CA THR A 121 5.17 26.97 16.22
C THR A 121 6.65 27.18 15.90
N GLU A 122 7.24 26.26 15.17
CA GLU A 122 8.65 26.31 14.74
C GLU A 122 8.89 27.33 13.62
N GLN A 123 7.84 27.87 13.01
CA GLN A 123 7.92 28.79 11.86
C GLN A 123 8.72 28.18 10.70
N ILE A 124 8.47 26.90 10.39
CA ILE A 124 9.13 26.15 9.33
C ILE A 124 8.08 25.68 8.32
N GLY A 125 8.29 26.03 7.06
CA GLY A 125 7.57 25.37 5.95
C GLY A 125 8.17 23.98 5.73
N VAL A 126 7.47 22.93 6.17
CA VAL A 126 7.96 21.54 6.07
C VAL A 126 7.85 21.05 4.64
N LEU A 127 8.96 20.61 4.07
CA LEU A 127 9.06 19.98 2.76
C LEU A 127 8.95 18.45 2.89
N SER A 128 9.68 17.87 3.82
CA SER A 128 9.58 16.47 4.20
C SER A 128 9.94 16.27 5.66
N ARG A 129 9.46 15.14 6.23
CA ARG A 129 9.80 14.73 7.58
C ARG A 129 10.01 13.23 7.63
N HIS A 130 10.96 12.81 8.45
CA HIS A 130 11.33 11.41 8.60
C HIS A 130 11.54 11.09 10.07
N VAL A 131 10.79 10.11 10.56
CA VAL A 131 11.03 9.57 11.90
C VAL A 131 12.20 8.60 11.80
N LEU A 132 13.15 8.76 12.70
CA LEU A 132 14.34 7.91 12.85
C LEU A 132 14.14 7.06 14.11
N PRO A 133 13.57 5.86 13.99
CA PRO A 133 13.12 5.08 15.13
C PRO A 133 14.26 4.55 15.99
N GLU A 134 15.40 4.19 15.40
CA GLU A 134 16.54 3.64 16.13
C GLU A 134 17.19 4.68 17.06
N SER A 135 17.25 5.94 16.64
CA SER A 135 17.83 7.03 17.43
C SER A 135 16.79 7.82 18.23
N GLY A 136 15.50 7.56 18.06
CA GLY A 136 14.42 8.36 18.67
C GLY A 136 14.44 9.83 18.21
N ARG A 137 14.70 10.06 16.92
CA ARG A 137 14.85 11.39 16.33
C ARG A 137 13.81 11.65 15.27
N LEU A 138 13.56 12.93 15.02
CA LEU A 138 12.78 13.43 13.90
C LEU A 138 13.66 14.31 13.03
N LEU A 139 13.88 13.93 11.79
CA LEU A 139 14.53 14.76 10.79
C LEU A 139 13.46 15.52 10.00
N VAL A 140 13.56 16.84 9.98
CA VAL A 140 12.69 17.72 9.20
C VAL A 140 13.53 18.45 8.16
N ILE A 141 13.08 18.41 6.91
CA ILE A 141 13.59 19.28 5.86
C ILE A 141 12.58 20.41 5.70
N GLY A 142 13.04 21.61 5.84
CA GLY A 142 12.12 22.73 5.82
C GLY A 142 12.77 24.03 5.39
N VAL A 143 11.92 25.00 5.11
CA VAL A 143 12.31 26.36 4.72
C VAL A 143 11.90 27.31 5.83
N LYS A 144 12.84 28.16 6.27
CA LYS A 144 12.51 29.30 7.16
C LYS A 144 11.89 30.42 6.32
N PRO A 145 10.60 30.78 6.52
CA PRO A 145 9.91 31.74 5.65
C PRO A 145 10.58 33.12 5.59
N LYS A 146 11.23 33.54 6.67
CA LYS A 146 11.88 34.85 6.74
C LYS A 146 13.14 34.95 5.88
N THR A 147 13.90 33.89 5.76
CA THR A 147 15.17 33.85 5.01
C THR A 147 15.06 33.14 3.68
N LEU A 148 13.96 32.41 3.46
CA LEU A 148 13.74 31.52 2.32
C LEU A 148 14.89 30.52 2.14
N SER A 149 15.59 30.20 3.25
CA SER A 149 16.68 29.23 3.25
C SER A 149 16.18 27.86 3.69
N ALA A 150 16.54 26.86 2.93
CA ALA A 150 16.29 25.48 3.31
C ALA A 150 17.34 25.00 4.31
N SER A 151 16.91 24.17 5.23
CA SER A 151 17.76 23.56 6.25
C SER A 151 17.24 22.19 6.65
N LEU A 152 18.14 21.35 7.13
CA LEU A 152 17.81 20.18 7.93
C LEU A 152 17.64 20.62 9.37
N PHE A 153 16.63 20.08 10.02
CA PHE A 153 16.37 20.25 11.45
C PHE A 153 16.24 18.87 12.09
N MET A 154 16.93 18.66 13.17
CA MET A 154 16.82 17.44 13.97
C MET A 154 16.16 17.75 15.29
N TYR A 155 15.14 16.98 15.61
CA TYR A 155 14.41 17.07 16.89
C TYR A 155 14.56 15.76 17.66
N ASP A 156 14.61 15.87 18.98
CA ASP A 156 14.35 14.75 19.86
C ASP A 156 12.84 14.48 19.88
N ILE A 157 12.43 13.28 19.50
CA ILE A 157 11.01 13.00 19.31
C ILE A 157 10.23 12.90 20.63
N VAL A 158 10.90 12.58 21.74
CA VAL A 158 10.25 12.43 23.05
C VAL A 158 10.01 13.79 23.71
N SER A 159 11.02 14.65 23.68
CA SER A 159 10.92 15.99 24.28
C SER A 159 10.30 17.03 23.36
N GLY A 160 10.43 16.85 22.04
CA GLY A 160 10.12 17.84 21.01
C GLY A 160 11.17 18.93 20.87
N GLN A 161 12.33 18.81 21.54
CA GLN A 161 13.39 19.82 21.50
C GLN A 161 14.18 19.73 20.19
N GLN A 162 14.40 20.88 19.54
CA GLN A 162 15.35 20.96 18.43
C GLN A 162 16.76 20.74 18.95
N LEU A 163 17.46 19.76 18.38
CA LEU A 163 18.84 19.43 18.75
C LEU A 163 19.84 20.25 17.95
N TRP A 164 19.63 20.35 16.65
CA TRP A 164 20.47 21.11 15.74
C TRP A 164 19.73 21.48 14.44
N SER A 165 20.33 22.40 13.68
CA SER A 165 19.96 22.67 12.30
C SER A 165 21.22 22.78 11.43
N ASN A 166 21.13 22.32 10.18
CA ASN A 166 22.25 22.34 9.21
C ASN A 166 21.72 22.75 7.84
N ASP A 167 22.37 23.73 7.20
CA ASP A 167 22.04 24.24 5.87
C ASP A 167 23.12 23.91 4.82
N GLU A 168 24.22 23.25 5.20
CA GLU A 168 25.35 22.96 4.30
C GLU A 168 24.98 22.13 3.09
N MET A 169 23.95 21.27 3.26
CA MET A 169 23.41 20.47 2.18
C MET A 169 22.82 21.32 1.05
N PHE A 170 22.27 22.48 1.40
CA PHE A 170 21.53 23.34 0.48
C PHE A 170 22.32 24.55 -0.01
N LYS A 171 23.57 24.72 0.45
CA LYS A 171 24.44 25.76 -0.09
C LYS A 171 24.85 25.42 -1.50
N ALA A 172 24.50 26.31 -2.44
CA ALA A 172 24.95 26.19 -3.84
C ALA A 172 26.49 26.33 -3.89
N ASP A 173 27.13 25.57 -4.72
CA ASP A 173 28.51 25.78 -5.05
C ASP A 173 28.68 27.24 -5.57
N GLU A 174 29.56 28.01 -4.95
CA GLU A 174 29.70 29.49 -5.13
C GLU A 174 29.95 29.96 -6.57
N GLY A 175 29.92 29.06 -7.55
CA GLY A 175 30.27 29.36 -8.96
C GLY A 175 29.12 29.68 -9.91
N SER A 176 27.84 29.45 -9.55
CA SER A 176 26.77 29.36 -10.56
C SER A 176 25.75 30.50 -10.62
N ALA A 177 25.77 31.49 -9.72
CA ALA A 177 24.75 32.55 -9.70
C ALA A 177 25.34 33.96 -9.63
N LYS A 178 25.76 34.53 -10.75
CA LYS A 178 26.09 35.95 -10.85
C LYS A 178 24.84 36.80 -11.13
N GLY A 179 24.52 37.77 -10.24
CA GLY A 179 23.44 38.74 -10.38
C GLY A 179 22.10 38.40 -9.69
N PHE A 180 21.22 39.40 -9.54
CA PHE A 180 19.92 39.28 -8.87
C PHE A 180 19.00 38.24 -9.54
N LEU A 181 18.95 38.25 -10.88
CA LEU A 181 18.18 37.26 -11.66
C LEU A 181 18.73 35.84 -11.52
N GLY A 182 20.06 35.69 -11.48
CA GLY A 182 20.68 34.37 -11.25
C GLY A 182 20.37 33.83 -9.84
N LYS A 183 20.34 34.71 -8.83
CA LYS A 183 19.93 34.33 -7.46
C LYS A 183 18.44 33.94 -7.40
N LEU A 184 17.54 34.65 -8.09
CA LEU A 184 16.12 34.32 -8.16
C LEU A 184 15.86 33.01 -8.90
N GLN A 185 16.59 32.77 -9.99
CA GLN A 185 16.54 31.53 -10.77
C GLN A 185 17.14 30.35 -9.99
N ALA A 186 18.25 30.56 -9.28
CA ALA A 186 18.81 29.56 -8.38
C ALA A 186 17.87 29.26 -7.21
N MET A 187 17.16 30.26 -6.68
CA MET A 187 16.17 30.11 -5.63
C MET A 187 14.91 29.38 -6.11
N GLY A 188 14.44 29.65 -7.34
CA GLY A 188 13.35 28.90 -7.97
C GLY A 188 13.72 27.45 -8.26
N GLN A 189 14.94 27.20 -8.74
CA GLN A 189 15.49 25.84 -8.90
C GLN A 189 15.74 25.15 -7.55
N GLN A 190 16.21 25.88 -6.54
CA GLN A 190 16.32 25.34 -5.18
C GLN A 190 14.96 24.95 -4.62
N LEU A 191 13.93 25.76 -4.75
CA LEU A 191 12.58 25.44 -4.29
C LEU A 191 11.98 24.25 -5.05
N SER A 192 12.19 24.13 -6.35
CA SER A 192 11.75 22.97 -7.12
C SER A 192 12.56 21.70 -6.82
N ASN A 193 13.85 21.85 -6.51
CA ASN A 193 14.72 20.73 -6.11
C ASN A 193 14.53 20.34 -4.63
N LEU A 194 13.96 21.22 -3.79
CA LEU A 194 13.74 20.99 -2.37
C LEU A 194 12.54 20.08 -2.07
N GLN A 195 11.72 19.78 -3.07
CA GLN A 195 10.47 19.06 -2.83
C GLN A 195 10.62 17.60 -2.42
N SER A 196 11.79 16.99 -2.56
CA SER A 196 11.99 15.62 -2.10
C SER A 196 13.43 15.24 -1.87
N LEU A 197 13.72 14.63 -0.74
CA LEU A 197 14.80 13.66 -0.70
C LEU A 197 14.55 12.64 -1.80
N THR A 198 15.60 12.19 -2.44
CA THR A 198 15.52 11.18 -3.48
C THR A 198 15.39 9.76 -2.92
N SER A 199 15.63 9.58 -1.60
CA SER A 199 15.34 8.38 -0.83
C SER A 199 14.99 8.70 0.62
N GLU A 200 14.43 7.74 1.36
CA GLU A 200 14.33 7.81 2.81
C GLU A 200 15.73 7.92 3.45
N PRO A 201 15.90 8.75 4.51
CA PRO A 201 17.13 8.79 5.30
C PRO A 201 17.43 7.43 5.91
N LEU A 202 18.69 7.00 5.85
CA LEU A 202 19.10 5.71 6.38
C LEU A 202 19.92 5.89 7.65
N GLU A 203 19.43 5.36 8.77
CA GLU A 203 20.18 5.32 10.02
C GLU A 203 21.30 4.28 9.95
N MET A 204 22.46 4.65 10.48
CA MET A 204 23.66 3.84 10.48
C MET A 204 24.14 3.55 11.89
N GLU A 205 24.65 2.37 12.09
CA GLU A 205 25.39 2.05 13.32
C GLU A 205 26.46 3.11 13.60
N GLY A 206 26.63 3.48 14.86
CA GLY A 206 27.58 4.52 15.27
C GLY A 206 27.01 5.94 15.21
N GLY A 207 25.68 6.11 15.12
CA GLY A 207 25.00 7.40 15.30
C GLY A 207 25.19 8.36 14.15
N SER A 208 25.07 7.88 12.93
CA SER A 208 25.07 8.71 11.72
C SER A 208 23.92 8.36 10.81
N ILE A 209 23.57 9.27 9.89
CA ILE A 209 22.56 9.07 8.86
C ILE A 209 23.14 9.32 7.47
N ILE A 210 22.67 8.58 6.49
CA ILE A 210 22.93 8.85 5.06
C ILE A 210 21.66 9.40 4.45
N ILE A 211 21.81 10.51 3.73
CA ILE A 211 20.73 11.22 3.05
C ILE A 211 21.10 11.39 1.59
N THR A 212 20.15 11.17 0.70
CA THR A 212 20.30 11.47 -0.73
C THR A 212 19.42 12.66 -1.10
N HIS A 213 20.06 13.62 -1.72
CA HIS A 213 19.45 14.80 -2.32
C HIS A 213 19.62 14.72 -3.85
N PRO A 214 18.83 15.41 -4.67
CA PRO A 214 19.01 15.37 -6.13
C PRO A 214 20.45 15.51 -6.61
N ASN A 215 21.25 16.35 -5.96
CA ASN A 215 22.63 16.66 -6.38
C ASN A 215 23.72 16.06 -5.50
N TYR A 216 23.37 15.45 -4.36
CA TYR A 216 24.37 15.05 -3.37
C TYR A 216 23.95 13.78 -2.62
N VAL A 217 24.95 13.02 -2.20
CA VAL A 217 24.84 12.01 -1.14
C VAL A 217 25.65 12.53 0.05
N ILE A 218 25.04 12.54 1.24
CA ILE A 218 25.64 13.12 2.44
C ILE A 218 25.54 12.12 3.58
N ARG A 219 26.60 11.99 4.35
CA ARG A 219 26.60 11.32 5.66
C ARG A 219 26.77 12.37 6.75
N LEU A 220 25.86 12.37 7.72
CA LEU A 220 25.82 13.29 8.83
C LEU A 220 25.91 12.56 10.16
N GLN A 221 26.53 13.18 11.15
CA GLN A 221 26.45 12.76 12.54
C GLN A 221 25.03 13.06 13.07
N THR A 222 24.37 12.09 13.66
CA THR A 222 23.00 12.26 14.17
C THR A 222 22.95 13.18 15.39
N ALA A 223 24.01 13.20 16.20
CA ALA A 223 24.05 13.94 17.46
C ALA A 223 24.11 15.47 17.30
N ASP A 224 24.88 15.97 16.33
CA ASP A 224 25.16 17.39 16.15
C ASP A 224 24.97 17.91 14.73
N GLY A 225 24.62 17.03 13.78
CA GLY A 225 24.41 17.37 12.38
C GLY A 225 25.66 17.66 11.60
N LYS A 226 26.86 17.36 12.16
CA LYS A 226 28.12 17.58 11.46
C LYS A 226 28.25 16.70 10.23
N VAL A 227 28.64 17.31 9.11
CA VAL A 227 28.91 16.58 7.87
C VAL A 227 30.15 15.72 8.05
N ILE A 228 30.01 14.40 7.90
CA ILE A 228 31.13 13.45 7.89
C ILE A 228 31.76 13.47 6.51
N TRP A 229 30.91 13.35 5.47
CA TRP A 229 31.31 13.55 4.08
C TRP A 229 30.09 13.95 3.21
N LYS A 230 30.38 14.59 2.07
CA LYS A 230 29.42 15.01 1.06
C LYS A 230 29.98 14.75 -0.32
N ASN A 231 29.23 14.07 -1.18
CA ASN A 231 29.61 13.78 -2.56
C ASN A 231 28.58 14.31 -3.54
N SER A 232 29.04 14.99 -4.56
CA SER A 232 28.21 15.43 -5.67
C SER A 232 27.84 14.23 -6.56
N ILE A 233 26.57 14.17 -6.97
CA ILE A 233 26.05 13.24 -7.97
C ILE A 233 25.35 14.01 -9.08
N GLN A 234 25.09 13.36 -10.21
CA GLN A 234 24.29 14.00 -11.25
C GLN A 234 22.87 14.22 -10.75
N PRO A 235 22.21 15.33 -11.14
CA PRO A 235 20.86 15.66 -10.70
C PRO A 235 19.90 14.49 -10.93
N SER A 236 19.34 13.97 -9.84
CA SER A 236 18.51 12.76 -9.85
C SER A 236 17.12 13.03 -9.31
N LEU A 237 16.12 12.31 -9.83
CA LEU A 237 14.73 12.37 -9.38
C LEU A 237 14.45 11.37 -8.26
N ARG A 238 15.21 10.27 -8.23
CA ARG A 238 15.09 9.19 -7.25
C ARG A 238 16.47 8.59 -7.01
N ALA A 239 16.71 8.15 -5.77
CA ALA A 239 17.89 7.36 -5.43
C ALA A 239 17.50 6.17 -4.55
N GLU A 240 18.34 5.14 -4.57
CA GLU A 240 18.25 3.98 -3.68
C GLU A 240 19.63 3.71 -3.10
N ILE A 241 19.68 3.47 -1.79
CA ILE A 241 20.92 3.20 -1.06
C ILE A 241 20.98 1.70 -0.75
N HIS A 242 22.12 1.07 -1.06
CA HIS A 242 22.32 -0.35 -0.84
C HIS A 242 23.67 -0.62 -0.16
N PHE A 243 23.67 -1.67 0.68
CA PHE A 243 24.88 -2.23 1.27
C PHE A 243 25.06 -3.67 0.82
N SER A 244 26.30 -4.08 0.68
CA SER A 244 26.61 -5.45 0.32
C SER A 244 27.32 -6.18 1.47
N PRO A 245 26.84 -7.35 1.90
CA PRO A 245 27.59 -8.19 2.84
C PRO A 245 28.90 -8.70 2.26
N TYR A 246 29.01 -8.72 0.92
CA TYR A 246 30.19 -9.20 0.18
C TYR A 246 31.24 -8.09 -0.03
N LYS A 247 30.85 -6.84 0.10
CA LYS A 247 31.74 -5.68 -0.01
C LYS A 247 31.49 -4.72 1.15
N LYS A 248 31.99 -5.09 2.32
CA LYS A 248 31.82 -4.33 3.57
C LYS A 248 32.49 -2.94 3.47
N GLY A 249 31.93 -1.96 4.17
CA GLY A 249 32.47 -0.60 4.21
C GLY A 249 32.20 0.22 2.95
N VAL A 250 31.30 -0.22 2.08
CA VAL A 250 30.92 0.49 0.85
C VAL A 250 29.43 0.73 0.84
N VAL A 251 29.07 1.96 0.48
CA VAL A 251 27.69 2.33 0.16
C VAL A 251 27.53 2.46 -1.36
N PHE A 252 26.51 1.79 -1.89
CA PHE A 252 26.13 1.85 -3.29
C PHE A 252 24.88 2.72 -3.41
N VAL A 253 24.87 3.61 -4.40
CA VAL A 253 23.75 4.53 -4.65
C VAL A 253 23.35 4.43 -6.12
N GLY A 254 22.14 3.94 -6.36
CA GLY A 254 21.49 3.95 -7.68
C GLY A 254 20.63 5.19 -7.83
N THR A 255 20.65 5.85 -8.97
CA THR A 255 19.90 7.10 -9.21
C THR A 255 19.16 7.08 -10.55
N ASP A 256 18.01 7.75 -10.62
CA ASP A 256 17.30 8.08 -11.86
C ASP A 256 17.63 9.51 -12.29
N VAL A 257 18.18 9.67 -13.47
CA VAL A 257 18.48 10.95 -14.09
C VAL A 257 17.60 11.14 -15.33
N GLU A 258 16.91 12.26 -15.43
CA GLU A 258 16.17 12.60 -16.64
C GLU A 258 17.13 13.01 -17.75
N SER A 259 17.12 12.29 -18.87
CA SER A 259 17.95 12.60 -20.03
C SER A 259 17.26 13.62 -20.92
N SER A 260 17.90 14.77 -21.09
CA SER A 260 17.42 15.84 -21.99
C SER A 260 17.72 15.61 -23.48
N THR A 261 18.41 14.52 -23.83
CA THR A 261 18.82 14.23 -25.21
C THR A 261 17.83 13.36 -25.95
N GLY A 262 16.76 13.96 -26.39
CA GLY A 262 15.80 13.37 -27.30
C GLY A 262 15.23 14.40 -28.26
N SER A 263 16.09 15.11 -29.04
CA SER A 263 15.63 15.86 -30.20
C SER A 263 15.31 14.90 -31.35
N GLY A 264 14.33 14.06 -31.17
CA GLY A 264 13.69 13.31 -32.23
C GLY A 264 12.52 14.12 -32.75
N PHE A 265 12.69 14.87 -33.84
CA PHE A 265 11.58 15.34 -34.64
C PHE A 265 10.82 14.11 -35.16
N SER A 266 9.84 13.65 -34.46
CA SER A 266 8.81 12.79 -35.03
C SER A 266 7.57 13.64 -35.29
N SER A 267 7.46 14.05 -36.53
CA SER A 267 6.23 14.62 -37.09
C SER A 267 5.19 13.52 -37.20
N SER A 268 4.45 13.27 -36.13
CA SER A 268 3.15 12.61 -36.22
C SER A 268 2.18 13.26 -35.26
N SER A 269 1.13 13.74 -35.82
CA SER A 269 -0.01 14.43 -35.21
C SER A 269 -0.85 13.52 -34.33
N ASN A 270 -0.29 13.10 -33.19
CA ASN A 270 -1.06 12.59 -32.07
C ASN A 270 -0.52 13.21 -30.79
N GLN A 271 -1.38 13.92 -30.08
CA GLN A 271 -1.12 14.65 -28.84
C GLN A 271 -0.73 13.64 -27.71
N GLY A 272 0.55 13.26 -27.68
CA GLY A 272 1.15 12.51 -26.57
C GLY A 272 2.16 13.41 -25.87
N GLU A 273 2.24 13.33 -24.56
CA GLU A 273 3.32 13.97 -23.79
C GLU A 273 4.69 13.58 -24.40
N PRO A 274 5.70 14.47 -24.38
CA PRO A 274 7.02 14.15 -24.87
C PRO A 274 7.57 12.96 -24.08
N GLN A 275 8.01 11.95 -24.79
CA GLN A 275 8.55 10.72 -24.18
C GLN A 275 9.82 11.10 -23.39
N LYS A 276 9.74 11.02 -22.06
CA LYS A 276 10.86 11.27 -21.16
C LYS A 276 11.80 10.07 -21.19
N PHE A 277 13.06 10.32 -21.47
CA PHE A 277 14.11 9.31 -21.39
C PHE A 277 14.81 9.41 -20.04
N TYR A 278 15.12 8.26 -19.46
CA TYR A 278 15.80 8.14 -18.18
C TYR A 278 17.11 7.40 -18.35
N THR A 279 18.05 7.75 -17.49
CA THR A 279 19.33 7.07 -17.36
C THR A 279 19.55 6.75 -15.90
N ASN A 280 19.93 5.52 -15.61
CA ASN A 280 20.35 5.14 -14.28
C ASN A 280 21.85 5.33 -14.13
N LEU A 281 22.25 5.95 -13.04
CA LEU A 281 23.64 6.04 -12.64
C LEU A 281 23.85 5.35 -11.31
N TYR A 282 24.91 4.58 -11.21
CA TYR A 282 25.26 3.83 -10.01
C TYR A 282 26.62 4.30 -9.51
N TYR A 283 26.69 4.67 -8.24
CA TYR A 283 27.87 5.17 -7.55
C TYR A 283 28.26 4.19 -6.46
N ALA A 284 29.55 4.15 -6.14
CA ALA A 284 30.08 3.44 -4.98
C ALA A 284 31.00 4.37 -4.20
N PHE A 285 30.74 4.51 -2.90
CA PHE A 285 31.54 5.34 -2.01
C PHE A 285 32.04 4.51 -0.83
N ASP A 286 33.27 4.77 -0.40
CA ASP A 286 33.75 4.30 0.89
C ASP A 286 32.87 4.86 2.01
N LEU A 287 32.35 4.00 2.86
CA LEU A 287 31.38 4.41 3.88
C LEU A 287 31.98 5.37 4.90
N GLN A 288 33.27 5.24 5.22
CA GLN A 288 33.93 6.05 6.26
C GLN A 288 34.34 7.43 5.73
N SER A 289 35.06 7.44 4.65
CA SER A 289 35.68 8.65 4.07
C SER A 289 34.80 9.34 3.01
N GLY A 290 33.79 8.64 2.46
CA GLY A 290 33.05 9.12 1.31
C GLY A 290 33.81 9.04 -0.01
N ALA A 291 35.06 8.56 -0.02
CA ALA A 291 35.86 8.52 -1.26
C ALA A 291 35.17 7.67 -2.34
N PRO A 292 35.03 8.15 -3.57
CA PRO A 292 34.46 7.38 -4.66
C PRO A 292 35.36 6.18 -4.98
N LEU A 293 34.80 4.99 -5.05
CA LEU A 293 35.52 3.76 -5.38
C LEU A 293 35.69 3.58 -6.88
N TRP A 294 34.77 4.10 -7.66
CA TRP A 294 34.81 4.07 -9.13
C TRP A 294 35.15 5.43 -9.68
N LYS A 295 35.98 5.45 -10.73
CA LYS A 295 36.39 6.68 -11.40
C LYS A 295 35.20 7.43 -12.02
N GLU A 296 34.24 6.67 -12.54
CA GLU A 296 33.01 7.16 -13.15
C GLU A 296 31.84 6.28 -12.66
N PRO A 297 30.62 6.83 -12.53
CA PRO A 297 29.47 6.03 -12.20
C PRO A 297 29.15 5.02 -13.31
N ALA A 298 28.74 3.84 -12.95
CA ALA A 298 28.18 2.90 -13.91
C ALA A 298 26.88 3.46 -14.48
N LYS A 299 26.61 3.22 -15.77
CA LYS A 299 25.50 3.81 -16.48
C LYS A 299 24.68 2.74 -17.19
N GLU A 300 23.35 2.80 -17.00
CA GLU A 300 22.38 2.04 -17.76
C GLU A 300 21.24 2.95 -18.24
N ASN A 301 20.57 2.53 -19.30
CA ASN A 301 19.41 3.23 -19.81
C ASN A 301 18.14 2.77 -19.02
N ASP A 302 17.07 3.54 -19.17
CA ASP A 302 15.76 3.32 -18.52
C ASP A 302 15.70 3.76 -17.04
N ARG A 303 14.62 3.44 -16.33
CA ARG A 303 14.39 3.87 -14.95
C ARG A 303 14.98 2.91 -13.94
N LEU A 304 15.43 3.45 -12.81
CA LEU A 304 15.78 2.64 -11.64
C LEU A 304 14.57 1.79 -11.19
N ASN A 305 14.83 0.51 -10.91
CA ASN A 305 13.81 -0.41 -10.46
C ASN A 305 14.37 -1.37 -9.42
N GLN A 306 14.76 -2.59 -9.80
CA GLN A 306 15.29 -3.58 -8.85
C GLN A 306 16.81 -3.60 -8.87
N ILE A 307 17.40 -3.61 -7.67
CA ILE A 307 18.84 -3.83 -7.44
C ILE A 307 18.96 -5.10 -6.59
N ILE A 308 19.74 -6.07 -7.08
CA ILE A 308 19.94 -7.34 -6.37
C ILE A 308 21.43 -7.43 -5.98
N ILE A 309 21.68 -7.51 -4.70
CA ILE A 309 23.04 -7.66 -4.17
C ILE A 309 23.47 -9.11 -4.30
N HIS A 310 24.57 -9.36 -4.99
CA HIS A 310 25.11 -10.68 -5.26
C HIS A 310 26.62 -10.74 -4.90
N GLU A 311 27.15 -11.92 -4.64
CA GLU A 311 28.56 -12.10 -4.27
C GLU A 311 29.56 -11.54 -5.30
N LYS A 312 29.23 -11.60 -6.59
CA LYS A 312 30.06 -11.14 -7.72
C LYS A 312 29.89 -9.68 -8.05
N GLY A 313 28.86 -9.00 -7.54
CA GLY A 313 28.58 -7.62 -7.91
C GLY A 313 27.14 -7.22 -7.63
N ILE A 314 26.71 -6.15 -8.24
CA ILE A 314 25.36 -5.61 -8.14
C ILE A 314 24.61 -5.94 -9.43
N ILE A 315 23.56 -6.74 -9.33
CA ILE A 315 22.68 -7.00 -10.47
C ILE A 315 21.65 -5.87 -10.53
N ILE A 316 21.63 -5.20 -11.66
CA ILE A 316 20.73 -4.07 -11.94
C ILE A 316 19.66 -4.51 -12.93
N CYS A 317 18.39 -4.22 -12.60
CA CYS A 317 17.23 -4.59 -13.36
C CYS A 317 16.39 -3.34 -13.63
N PRO A 318 16.70 -2.54 -14.66
CA PRO A 318 15.98 -1.31 -14.97
C PRO A 318 14.50 -1.56 -15.31
N ARG A 319 13.65 -0.55 -15.13
CA ARG A 319 12.26 -0.54 -15.58
C ARG A 319 12.15 0.14 -16.93
N SER A 320 11.61 -0.56 -17.89
CA SER A 320 11.39 -0.06 -19.23
C SER A 320 10.00 -0.43 -19.75
N SER A 321 9.45 0.42 -20.60
CA SER A 321 8.22 0.10 -21.37
C SER A 321 8.48 -0.92 -22.50
N GLN A 322 9.75 -1.25 -22.74
CA GLN A 322 10.17 -2.22 -23.76
C GLN A 322 10.86 -3.42 -23.08
N LYS A 323 11.91 -3.92 -23.70
CA LYS A 323 12.75 -5.00 -23.17
C LYS A 323 13.94 -4.41 -22.43
N PRO A 324 13.89 -4.28 -21.09
CA PRO A 324 15.00 -3.74 -20.32
C PRO A 324 16.24 -4.63 -20.43
N THR A 325 17.38 -4.01 -20.22
CA THR A 325 18.66 -4.70 -20.16
C THR A 325 19.06 -4.92 -18.72
N ILE A 326 19.12 -6.19 -18.31
CA ILE A 326 19.64 -6.58 -16.98
C ILE A 326 21.16 -6.71 -17.09
N ASN A 327 21.90 -6.23 -16.08
CA ASN A 327 23.36 -6.31 -16.07
C ASN A 327 23.92 -6.59 -14.68
N LEU A 328 25.18 -7.00 -14.59
CA LEU A 328 25.94 -7.10 -13.36
C LEU A 328 27.04 -6.04 -13.36
N ILE A 329 27.08 -5.20 -12.35
CA ILE A 329 28.15 -4.23 -12.09
C ILE A 329 29.16 -4.88 -11.16
N ASP A 330 30.42 -4.94 -11.58
CA ASP A 330 31.54 -5.41 -10.78
C ASP A 330 31.84 -4.47 -9.61
N TYR A 331 31.99 -5.00 -8.40
CA TYR A 331 32.21 -4.20 -7.19
C TYR A 331 33.46 -3.33 -7.20
N GLN A 332 34.51 -3.78 -7.88
CA GLN A 332 35.81 -3.08 -7.84
C GLN A 332 35.92 -2.03 -8.92
N THR A 333 35.43 -2.35 -10.10
CA THR A 333 35.66 -1.52 -11.28
C THR A 333 34.47 -0.64 -11.65
N GLY A 334 33.28 -0.92 -11.17
CA GLY A 334 32.05 -0.27 -11.60
C GLY A 334 31.63 -0.60 -13.02
N LYS A 335 32.30 -1.57 -13.66
CA LYS A 335 31.99 -1.93 -15.05
C LYS A 335 30.85 -2.97 -15.10
N THR A 336 30.02 -2.81 -16.10
CA THR A 336 29.02 -3.83 -16.47
C THR A 336 29.71 -4.98 -17.18
N ILE A 337 29.36 -6.23 -16.80
CA ILE A 337 30.10 -7.42 -17.24
C ILE A 337 29.29 -8.44 -18.01
N TRP A 338 27.96 -8.45 -17.91
CA TRP A 338 27.16 -9.42 -18.63
C TRP A 338 26.99 -9.07 -20.11
N GLY A 339 26.78 -10.11 -20.92
CA GLY A 339 26.58 -9.97 -22.35
C GLY A 339 27.87 -9.63 -23.14
N ASN A 340 27.70 -9.41 -24.43
CA ASN A 340 28.82 -9.06 -25.30
C ASN A 340 29.35 -7.67 -24.94
N LYS A 341 30.61 -7.59 -24.49
CA LYS A 341 31.28 -6.34 -24.07
C LYS A 341 30.53 -5.56 -22.98
N GLY A 342 29.88 -6.25 -22.02
CA GLY A 342 29.16 -5.62 -20.94
C GLY A 342 27.82 -4.98 -21.34
N LYS A 343 27.24 -5.30 -22.49
CA LYS A 343 25.98 -4.72 -22.98
C LYS A 343 24.74 -5.26 -22.27
N GLY A 344 24.94 -6.21 -21.33
CA GLY A 344 23.85 -6.81 -20.56
C GLY A 344 23.00 -7.82 -21.34
N ILE A 345 21.94 -8.28 -20.68
CA ILE A 345 21.03 -9.29 -21.17
C ILE A 345 19.64 -8.68 -21.31
N LYS A 346 18.99 -8.86 -22.44
CA LYS A 346 17.62 -8.37 -22.67
C LYS A 346 16.61 -9.28 -21.98
N ALA A 347 15.83 -8.71 -21.04
CA ALA A 347 14.71 -9.40 -20.40
C ALA A 347 13.39 -9.15 -21.13
N GLN A 348 12.43 -10.03 -20.92
CA GLN A 348 11.07 -9.89 -21.43
C GLN A 348 10.21 -9.19 -20.37
N GLY A 349 10.23 -7.86 -20.34
CA GLY A 349 9.61 -7.02 -19.33
C GLY A 349 10.53 -6.72 -18.15
N SER A 350 10.12 -5.77 -17.32
CA SER A 350 10.84 -5.33 -16.12
C SER A 350 10.75 -6.37 -15.01
N VAL A 351 11.84 -6.61 -14.28
CA VAL A 351 11.83 -7.51 -13.12
C VAL A 351 10.96 -6.91 -12.02
N VAL A 352 9.91 -7.61 -11.61
CA VAL A 352 9.00 -7.20 -10.53
C VAL A 352 9.26 -7.95 -9.22
N SER A 353 9.81 -9.16 -9.30
CA SER A 353 10.24 -9.93 -8.14
C SER A 353 11.29 -10.95 -8.51
N TYR A 354 12.03 -11.44 -7.51
CA TYR A 354 12.98 -12.53 -7.68
C TYR A 354 13.00 -13.45 -6.45
N ILE A 355 13.35 -14.72 -6.66
CA ILE A 355 13.54 -15.71 -5.62
C ILE A 355 14.91 -16.37 -5.84
N PRO A 356 15.84 -16.27 -4.88
CA PRO A 356 17.09 -17.02 -4.94
C PRO A 356 16.81 -18.52 -4.87
N THR A 357 17.44 -19.28 -5.76
CA THR A 357 17.38 -20.76 -5.80
C THR A 357 18.78 -21.33 -5.89
N GLN A 358 18.94 -22.63 -5.67
CA GLN A 358 20.23 -23.30 -5.84
C GLN A 358 20.77 -23.21 -7.28
N LYS A 359 19.93 -22.93 -8.25
CA LYS A 359 20.25 -22.92 -9.69
C LYS A 359 20.29 -21.52 -10.30
N GLY A 360 20.20 -20.48 -9.50
CA GLY A 360 20.18 -19.10 -9.93
C GLY A 360 19.02 -18.29 -9.34
N LEU A 361 18.74 -17.17 -9.94
CA LEU A 361 17.63 -16.29 -9.54
C LEU A 361 16.41 -16.59 -10.41
N LEU A 362 15.35 -17.11 -9.81
CA LEU A 362 14.05 -17.17 -10.48
C LEU A 362 13.49 -15.75 -10.52
N ILE A 363 13.42 -15.16 -11.69
CA ILE A 363 12.91 -13.80 -11.90
C ILE A 363 11.50 -13.85 -12.46
N THR A 364 10.64 -13.01 -11.91
CA THR A 364 9.34 -12.66 -12.48
C THR A 364 9.45 -11.32 -13.16
N THR A 365 9.04 -11.24 -14.41
CA THR A 365 9.05 -10.00 -15.18
C THR A 365 7.65 -9.64 -15.64
N ALA A 366 7.38 -8.33 -15.79
CA ALA A 366 6.12 -7.83 -16.30
C ALA A 366 6.34 -6.71 -17.33
N PHE A 367 5.48 -6.66 -18.35
CA PHE A 367 5.37 -5.50 -19.22
C PHE A 367 4.44 -4.48 -18.60
N ASP A 368 4.89 -3.24 -18.51
CA ASP A 368 4.06 -2.11 -18.11
C ASP A 368 3.22 -1.67 -19.32
N ASN A 369 2.00 -2.16 -19.38
CA ASN A 369 1.04 -1.84 -20.44
C ASN A 369 0.17 -0.61 -20.14
N ALA A 370 0.60 0.27 -19.22
CA ALA A 370 -0.14 1.46 -18.82
C ALA A 370 -0.57 2.36 -20.01
N TRP A 371 0.14 2.28 -21.12
CA TRP A 371 -0.16 3.01 -22.36
C TRP A 371 -1.34 2.46 -23.18
N ASN A 372 -1.71 1.19 -22.96
CA ASN A 372 -2.69 0.50 -23.80
C ASN A 372 -3.95 0.04 -23.06
N ASN A 373 -4.12 0.37 -21.79
CA ASN A 373 -5.18 -0.15 -20.91
C ASN A 373 -5.31 -1.69 -20.95
N LYS A 374 -4.24 -2.39 -21.31
CA LYS A 374 -4.20 -3.86 -21.31
C LYS A 374 -3.71 -4.35 -19.95
N ALA A 375 -4.19 -5.51 -19.53
CA ALA A 375 -3.69 -6.20 -18.35
C ALA A 375 -2.18 -6.43 -18.45
N GLU A 376 -1.49 -6.31 -17.32
CA GLU A 376 -0.06 -6.65 -17.24
C GLU A 376 0.16 -8.10 -17.69
N GLU A 377 1.23 -8.33 -18.43
CA GLU A 377 1.65 -9.67 -18.82
C GLU A 377 2.86 -10.09 -17.99
N PHE A 378 2.73 -11.18 -17.25
CA PHE A 378 3.78 -11.72 -16.39
C PHE A 378 4.52 -12.86 -17.06
N TYR A 379 5.84 -12.90 -16.86
CA TYR A 379 6.72 -13.91 -17.39
C TYR A 379 7.68 -14.41 -16.32
N LEU A 380 8.06 -15.69 -16.40
CA LEU A 380 9.04 -16.33 -15.52
C LEU A 380 10.27 -16.76 -16.32
N ASN A 381 11.46 -16.59 -15.72
CA ASN A 381 12.69 -17.18 -16.20
C ASN A 381 13.66 -17.42 -15.02
N VAL A 382 14.68 -18.21 -15.24
CA VAL A 382 15.78 -18.40 -14.30
C VAL A 382 17.01 -17.71 -14.85
N LEU A 383 17.54 -16.76 -14.10
CA LEU A 383 18.75 -16.00 -14.42
C LEU A 383 19.93 -16.65 -13.71
N ASP A 384 20.95 -17.06 -14.43
CA ASP A 384 22.24 -17.45 -13.87
C ASP A 384 23.05 -16.20 -13.48
N PRO A 385 23.24 -15.91 -12.17
CA PRO A 385 23.95 -14.71 -11.76
C PRO A 385 25.45 -14.72 -12.08
N ALA A 386 26.01 -15.88 -12.44
CA ALA A 386 27.42 -15.97 -12.80
C ALA A 386 27.69 -15.45 -14.22
N SER A 387 26.83 -15.80 -15.16
CA SER A 387 26.97 -15.48 -16.59
C SER A 387 25.95 -14.46 -17.11
N GLY A 388 24.87 -14.23 -16.38
CA GLY A 388 23.71 -13.48 -16.86
C GLY A 388 22.81 -14.26 -17.79
N ALA A 389 23.11 -15.54 -18.09
CA ALA A 389 22.31 -16.32 -19.02
C ALA A 389 20.90 -16.57 -18.47
N LEU A 390 19.91 -16.41 -19.34
CA LEU A 390 18.55 -16.85 -19.06
C LEU A 390 18.42 -18.33 -19.41
N LYS A 391 17.88 -19.11 -18.49
CA LYS A 391 17.75 -20.57 -18.65
C LYS A 391 16.79 -20.96 -19.77
N TYR A 392 15.67 -20.22 -19.87
CA TYR A 392 14.70 -20.47 -20.92
C TYR A 392 14.89 -19.46 -22.06
N GLU A 393 15.07 -19.97 -23.28
CA GLU A 393 15.21 -19.14 -24.48
C GLU A 393 14.00 -18.19 -24.63
N LYS A 394 12.80 -18.69 -24.34
CA LYS A 394 11.58 -17.90 -24.23
C LYS A 394 11.10 -17.96 -22.79
N SER A 395 10.95 -16.78 -22.16
CA SER A 395 10.34 -16.70 -20.84
C SER A 395 8.92 -17.26 -20.84
N ILE A 396 8.55 -17.92 -19.76
CA ILE A 396 7.27 -18.62 -19.63
C ILE A 396 6.21 -17.59 -19.28
N LYS A 397 5.22 -17.43 -20.16
CA LYS A 397 4.10 -16.53 -19.94
C LYS A 397 3.11 -17.13 -18.96
N LEU A 398 2.77 -16.36 -17.89
CA LEU A 398 1.68 -16.71 -16.98
C LEU A 398 0.33 -16.22 -17.53
N LYS A 399 -0.74 -16.97 -17.24
CA LYS A 399 -2.10 -16.48 -17.50
C LYS A 399 -2.58 -15.64 -16.32
N GLY A 400 -2.79 -14.34 -16.54
CA GLY A 400 -3.26 -13.39 -15.54
C GLY A 400 -2.15 -12.79 -14.67
N ASP A 401 -2.58 -12.02 -13.68
CA ASP A 401 -1.70 -11.26 -12.80
C ASP A 401 -1.22 -12.14 -11.65
N LEU A 402 0.09 -12.13 -11.36
CA LEU A 402 0.67 -12.93 -10.30
C LEU A 402 0.22 -12.39 -8.93
N VAL A 403 -0.43 -13.24 -8.13
CA VAL A 403 -0.91 -12.93 -6.78
C VAL A 403 0.04 -13.46 -5.72
N ARG A 404 0.53 -14.70 -5.90
CA ARG A 404 1.44 -15.37 -4.98
C ARG A 404 2.35 -16.33 -5.70
N SER A 405 3.58 -16.45 -5.20
CA SER A 405 4.52 -17.49 -5.63
C SER A 405 5.29 -18.03 -4.44
N GLU A 406 5.59 -19.35 -4.46
CA GLU A 406 6.28 -20.05 -3.39
C GLU A 406 7.08 -21.21 -3.98
N MET A 407 8.35 -21.36 -3.57
CA MET A 407 9.16 -22.54 -3.95
C MET A 407 8.70 -23.77 -3.19
N VAL A 408 8.39 -24.82 -3.93
CA VAL A 408 8.02 -26.14 -3.42
C VAL A 408 8.97 -27.20 -4.02
N PRO A 409 9.04 -28.44 -3.50
CA PRO A 409 10.00 -29.44 -3.99
C PRO A 409 9.90 -29.73 -5.50
N LYS A 410 8.72 -29.60 -6.10
CA LYS A 410 8.50 -29.81 -7.54
C LYS A 410 8.76 -28.57 -8.41
N GLY A 411 9.04 -27.41 -7.82
CA GLY A 411 9.29 -26.18 -8.57
C GLY A 411 8.68 -24.95 -7.93
N LEU A 412 8.20 -24.00 -8.74
CA LEU A 412 7.50 -22.81 -8.30
C LEU A 412 5.99 -23.02 -8.32
N LEU A 413 5.35 -23.13 -7.17
CA LEU A 413 3.90 -22.97 -7.05
C LEU A 413 3.57 -21.50 -7.30
N PHE A 414 2.74 -21.22 -8.29
CA PHE A 414 2.27 -19.88 -8.58
C PHE A 414 0.75 -19.81 -8.59
N ILE A 415 0.23 -18.71 -8.13
CA ILE A 415 -1.19 -18.36 -8.10
C ILE A 415 -1.35 -17.03 -8.81
N THR A 416 -2.09 -17.01 -9.87
CA THR A 416 -2.51 -15.79 -10.54
C THR A 416 -3.99 -15.54 -10.26
N ASN A 417 -4.54 -14.44 -10.77
CA ASN A 417 -5.98 -14.22 -10.74
C ASN A 417 -6.77 -15.11 -11.72
N LYS A 418 -6.11 -15.96 -12.52
CA LYS A 418 -6.75 -16.84 -13.53
C LYS A 418 -6.46 -18.33 -13.34
N GLU A 419 -5.28 -18.67 -12.82
CA GLU A 419 -4.89 -20.08 -12.68
C GLU A 419 -3.93 -20.31 -11.50
N VAL A 420 -3.90 -21.55 -11.04
CA VAL A 420 -2.91 -22.07 -10.08
C VAL A 420 -2.24 -23.28 -10.71
N ASN A 421 -0.90 -23.32 -10.65
CA ASN A 421 -0.11 -24.46 -11.11
C ASN A 421 1.28 -24.45 -10.47
N ILE A 422 2.08 -25.46 -10.74
CA ILE A 422 3.50 -25.53 -10.39
C ILE A 422 4.31 -25.49 -11.68
N LEU A 423 5.31 -24.60 -11.71
CA LEU A 423 6.31 -24.57 -12.78
C LEU A 423 7.53 -25.38 -12.36
N GLU A 424 7.85 -26.44 -13.08
CA GLU A 424 9.11 -27.15 -12.93
C GLU A 424 10.25 -26.26 -13.42
N THR A 425 11.02 -25.70 -12.47
CA THR A 425 12.05 -24.69 -12.79
C THR A 425 13.22 -25.23 -13.59
N ASP A 426 13.37 -26.56 -13.71
CA ASP A 426 14.42 -27.18 -14.50
C ASP A 426 14.07 -27.27 -15.99
N LYS A 427 12.83 -27.60 -16.30
CA LYS A 427 12.37 -27.81 -17.67
C LYS A 427 11.59 -26.62 -18.23
N GLY A 428 11.05 -25.78 -17.35
CA GLY A 428 10.18 -24.68 -17.76
C GLY A 428 8.80 -25.15 -18.21
N SER A 429 8.37 -26.32 -17.73
CA SER A 429 7.08 -26.91 -18.02
C SER A 429 6.16 -26.87 -16.80
N LEU A 430 4.87 -26.83 -17.03
CA LEU A 430 3.89 -26.95 -15.94
C LEU A 430 3.88 -28.39 -15.43
N VAL A 431 3.83 -28.55 -14.10
CA VAL A 431 3.76 -29.87 -13.46
C VAL A 431 2.38 -30.47 -13.64
N TRP A 432 1.35 -29.67 -13.57
CA TRP A 432 -0.02 -30.13 -13.78
C TRP A 432 -0.45 -29.88 -15.23
N GLU A 433 -0.93 -30.93 -15.91
CA GLU A 433 -1.47 -30.82 -17.26
C GLU A 433 -2.62 -29.82 -17.33
N ASN A 434 -3.51 -29.86 -16.31
CA ASN A 434 -4.63 -28.95 -16.18
C ASN A 434 -4.43 -28.09 -14.92
N SER A 435 -4.39 -26.78 -15.09
CA SER A 435 -4.35 -25.83 -13.99
C SER A 435 -5.68 -25.79 -13.24
N ILE A 436 -5.66 -25.41 -11.95
CA ILE A 436 -6.88 -24.99 -11.27
C ILE A 436 -7.24 -23.60 -11.81
N GLU A 437 -8.42 -23.47 -12.44
CA GLU A 437 -8.81 -22.22 -13.11
C GLU A 437 -9.85 -21.41 -12.32
N ALA A 438 -9.75 -20.09 -12.38
CA ALA A 438 -10.74 -19.18 -11.81
C ALA A 438 -12.04 -19.10 -12.64
N GLY A 439 -11.96 -19.43 -13.93
CA GLY A 439 -13.03 -19.19 -14.87
C GLY A 439 -13.05 -17.75 -15.40
N SER A 440 -14.03 -17.45 -16.26
CA SER A 440 -14.22 -16.09 -16.74
C SER A 440 -14.71 -15.21 -15.59
N PRO A 441 -13.99 -14.15 -15.21
CA PRO A 441 -14.49 -13.25 -14.19
C PRO A 441 -15.74 -12.53 -14.72
N PHE A 442 -16.67 -12.28 -13.85
CA PHE A 442 -17.74 -11.34 -14.12
C PHE A 442 -17.12 -10.04 -14.66
N ASN A 443 -17.49 -9.60 -15.81
CA ASN A 443 -17.27 -8.36 -16.56
C ASN A 443 -16.61 -7.16 -15.83
N SER A 444 -15.66 -7.39 -14.92
CA SER A 444 -14.86 -6.35 -14.29
C SER A 444 -13.39 -6.67 -14.49
N ASP A 445 -12.65 -5.71 -15.02
CA ASP A 445 -11.20 -5.77 -15.29
C ASP A 445 -10.31 -5.97 -14.04
N LYS A 446 -10.92 -6.21 -12.88
CA LYS A 446 -10.26 -6.52 -11.62
C LYS A 446 -10.67 -7.91 -11.15
N ALA A 447 -10.02 -8.92 -11.71
CA ALA A 447 -10.14 -10.28 -11.20
C ALA A 447 -9.75 -10.32 -9.71
N ARG A 448 -10.67 -10.81 -8.87
CA ARG A 448 -10.35 -11.06 -7.46
C ARG A 448 -9.37 -12.23 -7.38
N PRO A 449 -8.40 -12.20 -6.45
CA PRO A 449 -7.54 -13.35 -6.24
C PRO A 449 -8.37 -14.56 -5.82
N PHE A 450 -7.86 -15.76 -6.10
CA PHE A 450 -8.46 -16.99 -5.57
C PHE A 450 -8.55 -16.91 -4.05
N PRO A 451 -9.70 -17.22 -3.44
CA PRO A 451 -9.75 -17.49 -2.02
C PRO A 451 -8.82 -18.66 -1.69
N MET A 452 -7.90 -18.47 -0.77
CA MET A 452 -6.90 -19.47 -0.41
C MET A 452 -6.64 -19.47 1.08
N GLY A 453 -6.22 -20.63 1.62
CA GLY A 453 -5.80 -20.80 3.01
C GLY A 453 -4.64 -21.79 3.11
N ASP A 454 -3.64 -21.46 3.91
CA ASP A 454 -2.53 -22.37 4.20
C ASP A 454 -2.89 -23.31 5.35
N GLY A 455 -2.80 -24.63 5.11
CA GLY A 455 -2.80 -25.64 6.16
C GLY A 455 -1.36 -25.87 6.63
N GLY A 456 -1.03 -25.66 7.89
CA GLY A 456 0.33 -25.63 8.43
C GLY A 456 1.21 -26.90 8.23
N ASP A 457 0.74 -27.90 7.51
CA ASP A 457 1.37 -29.21 7.25
C ASP A 457 1.84 -29.38 5.79
N GLY A 458 2.12 -28.28 5.10
CA GLY A 458 2.52 -28.29 3.69
C GLY A 458 1.36 -28.39 2.73
N LYS A 459 0.15 -28.24 3.20
CA LYS A 459 -1.06 -28.18 2.37
C LYS A 459 -1.52 -26.74 2.15
N MET A 460 -2.18 -26.52 1.02
CA MET A 460 -2.86 -25.28 0.70
C MET A 460 -4.24 -25.61 0.16
N PHE A 461 -5.22 -24.80 0.50
CA PHE A 461 -6.59 -24.93 0.01
C PHE A 461 -6.94 -23.73 -0.85
N VAL A 462 -7.54 -23.99 -2.03
CA VAL A 462 -7.90 -22.96 -2.99
C VAL A 462 -9.33 -23.19 -3.46
N TYR A 463 -10.17 -22.14 -3.44
CA TYR A 463 -11.49 -22.21 -4.03
C TYR A 463 -11.44 -21.80 -5.50
N SER A 464 -11.91 -22.67 -6.41
CA SER A 464 -12.06 -22.35 -7.83
C SER A 464 -13.48 -21.84 -8.11
N PRO A 465 -13.63 -20.57 -8.53
CA PRO A 465 -14.94 -20.07 -8.96
C PRO A 465 -15.52 -20.79 -10.17
N LYS A 466 -14.67 -21.26 -11.09
CA LYS A 466 -15.08 -22.04 -12.26
C LYS A 466 -15.72 -23.37 -11.87
N GLU A 467 -15.03 -24.11 -11.01
CA GLU A 467 -15.46 -25.43 -10.56
C GLU A 467 -16.47 -25.37 -9.41
N LYS A 468 -16.65 -24.17 -8.81
CA LYS A 468 -17.42 -23.94 -7.59
C LYS A 468 -17.05 -24.96 -6.49
N GLY A 469 -15.75 -25.15 -6.29
CA GLY A 469 -15.25 -26.17 -5.38
C GLY A 469 -13.87 -25.84 -4.80
N VAL A 470 -13.55 -26.51 -3.70
CA VAL A 470 -12.26 -26.37 -3.02
C VAL A 470 -11.32 -27.47 -3.49
N PHE A 471 -10.10 -27.07 -3.76
CA PHE A 471 -8.97 -27.94 -4.07
C PHE A 471 -7.97 -27.93 -2.93
N GLU A 472 -7.50 -29.12 -2.53
CA GLU A 472 -6.35 -29.31 -1.66
C GLU A 472 -5.11 -29.45 -2.57
N ILE A 473 -4.10 -28.65 -2.31
CA ILE A 473 -2.78 -28.74 -2.94
C ILE A 473 -1.82 -29.29 -1.89
N ASP A 474 -1.21 -30.42 -2.19
CA ASP A 474 -0.09 -30.95 -1.41
C ASP A 474 1.20 -30.35 -1.98
N LYS A 475 1.78 -29.41 -1.25
CA LYS A 475 3.00 -28.68 -1.67
C LYS A 475 4.21 -29.59 -1.70
N GLN A 476 4.27 -30.64 -0.86
CA GLN A 476 5.38 -31.59 -0.81
C GLN A 476 5.35 -32.57 -1.96
N ALA A 477 4.18 -33.18 -2.19
CA ALA A 477 3.98 -34.10 -3.31
C ALA A 477 3.89 -33.37 -4.67
N GLY A 478 3.55 -32.08 -4.67
CA GLY A 478 3.31 -31.29 -5.87
C GLY A 478 2.07 -31.75 -6.62
N THR A 479 1.04 -32.19 -5.92
CA THR A 479 -0.22 -32.69 -6.48
C THR A 479 -1.41 -31.87 -5.96
N PHE A 480 -2.53 -31.99 -6.63
CA PHE A 480 -3.78 -31.42 -6.13
C PHE A 480 -4.96 -32.36 -6.34
N LYS A 481 -5.98 -32.19 -5.53
CA LYS A 481 -7.26 -32.89 -5.65
C LYS A 481 -8.43 -31.98 -5.29
N LYS A 482 -9.55 -32.16 -5.97
CA LYS A 482 -10.79 -31.52 -5.55
C LYS A 482 -11.35 -32.28 -4.34
N ILE A 483 -11.54 -31.57 -3.21
CA ILE A 483 -12.05 -32.19 -2.00
C ILE A 483 -13.58 -32.10 -1.87
N THR A 484 -14.20 -31.13 -2.53
CA THR A 484 -15.66 -30.94 -2.46
C THR A 484 -16.40 -31.90 -3.41
N PRO A 485 -17.29 -32.77 -2.90
CA PRO A 485 -18.04 -33.70 -3.73
C PRO A 485 -19.13 -32.99 -4.56
N ALA A 486 -19.66 -31.87 -4.07
CA ALA A 486 -20.67 -31.07 -4.74
C ALA A 486 -20.19 -29.63 -4.99
N LYS A 487 -20.89 -28.91 -5.86
CA LYS A 487 -20.65 -27.48 -6.09
C LYS A 487 -21.05 -26.69 -4.84
N ILE A 488 -20.19 -25.73 -4.47
CA ILE A 488 -20.49 -24.76 -3.41
C ILE A 488 -21.31 -23.63 -4.02
N GLU A 489 -22.51 -23.43 -3.52
CA GLU A 489 -23.41 -22.36 -3.91
C GLU A 489 -23.78 -21.54 -2.68
N PHE A 490 -23.34 -20.29 -2.66
CA PHE A 490 -23.66 -19.32 -1.62
C PHE A 490 -24.97 -18.61 -1.96
N GLU A 491 -25.75 -18.33 -0.94
CA GLU A 491 -26.99 -17.54 -1.08
C GLU A 491 -26.66 -16.10 -1.53
N GLY A 492 -27.65 -15.41 -2.09
CA GLY A 492 -27.49 -14.04 -2.57
C GLY A 492 -26.62 -13.91 -3.80
N LYS A 493 -26.33 -15.00 -4.53
CA LYS A 493 -25.40 -15.05 -5.68
C LYS A 493 -23.98 -14.66 -5.33
N GLU A 494 -23.58 -14.87 -4.11
CA GLU A 494 -22.21 -14.62 -3.64
C GLU A 494 -21.29 -15.81 -3.93
N MET A 495 -20.00 -15.56 -3.78
CA MET A 495 -18.95 -16.58 -3.81
C MET A 495 -18.06 -16.40 -2.58
N PRO A 496 -17.40 -17.46 -2.11
CA PRO A 496 -16.36 -17.30 -1.09
C PRO A 496 -15.36 -16.22 -1.43
N HIS A 497 -15.01 -15.41 -0.46
CA HIS A 497 -13.94 -14.41 -0.55
C HIS A 497 -12.69 -14.84 0.22
N THR A 498 -12.87 -15.67 1.25
CA THR A 498 -11.80 -16.17 2.11
C THR A 498 -11.95 -17.66 2.37
N ILE A 499 -10.82 -18.30 2.62
CA ILE A 499 -10.73 -19.64 3.21
C ILE A 499 -9.85 -19.52 4.45
N ASP A 500 -10.40 -19.86 5.60
CA ASP A 500 -9.67 -19.99 6.84
C ASP A 500 -9.48 -21.46 7.16
N VAL A 501 -8.23 -21.87 7.37
CA VAL A 501 -7.92 -23.24 7.79
C VAL A 501 -7.99 -23.28 9.32
N VAL A 502 -8.90 -24.09 9.82
CA VAL A 502 -9.09 -24.29 11.26
C VAL A 502 -8.74 -25.72 11.66
N LYS A 503 -8.62 -25.97 12.97
CA LYS A 503 -8.17 -27.26 13.49
C LYS A 503 -8.87 -28.49 12.86
N ASP A 504 -10.14 -28.39 12.54
CA ASP A 504 -10.99 -29.52 12.14
C ASP A 504 -11.65 -29.31 10.76
N GLY A 505 -11.08 -28.45 9.91
CA GLY A 505 -11.58 -28.22 8.56
C GLY A 505 -11.33 -26.83 8.01
N LEU A 506 -12.18 -26.40 7.12
CA LEU A 506 -12.12 -25.13 6.40
C LEU A 506 -13.36 -24.29 6.69
N VAL A 507 -13.17 -22.99 6.89
CA VAL A 507 -14.26 -22.02 6.93
C VAL A 507 -14.19 -21.13 5.70
N LEU A 508 -15.20 -21.17 4.87
CA LEU A 508 -15.38 -20.31 3.71
C LEU A 508 -16.34 -19.20 4.08
N SER A 509 -15.98 -17.97 3.81
CA SER A 509 -16.86 -16.83 4.05
C SER A 509 -16.95 -15.86 2.88
N SER A 510 -18.10 -15.20 2.80
CA SER A 510 -18.37 -14.04 1.95
C SER A 510 -18.93 -12.92 2.80
N ASP A 511 -19.46 -11.87 2.17
CA ASP A 511 -20.06 -10.75 2.92
C ASP A 511 -21.29 -11.17 3.75
N GLN A 512 -22.02 -12.21 3.30
CA GLN A 512 -23.29 -12.65 3.92
C GLN A 512 -23.36 -14.15 4.23
N ASN A 513 -22.34 -14.93 3.86
CA ASN A 513 -22.35 -16.37 4.02
C ASN A 513 -21.17 -16.86 4.84
N VAL A 514 -21.41 -17.84 5.70
CA VAL A 514 -20.36 -18.60 6.39
C VAL A 514 -20.66 -20.09 6.24
N MET A 515 -19.68 -20.82 5.72
CA MET A 515 -19.75 -22.27 5.54
C MET A 515 -18.54 -22.91 6.20
N LYS A 516 -18.76 -23.94 7.00
CA LYS A 516 -17.68 -24.80 7.49
C LYS A 516 -17.78 -26.18 6.86
N MET A 517 -16.64 -26.71 6.43
CA MET A 517 -16.52 -28.09 5.94
C MET A 517 -15.33 -28.79 6.58
N GLY A 518 -15.37 -30.11 6.60
CA GLY A 518 -14.20 -30.92 6.96
C GLY A 518 -13.13 -30.89 5.86
N PHE A 519 -11.95 -31.42 6.16
CA PHE A 519 -10.89 -31.63 5.15
C PHE A 519 -11.28 -32.71 4.11
N ASP A 520 -12.34 -33.45 4.36
CA ASP A 520 -12.98 -34.37 3.43
C ASP A 520 -13.96 -33.67 2.46
N GLY A 521 -14.13 -32.37 2.60
CA GLY A 521 -15.04 -31.55 1.80
C GLY A 521 -16.52 -31.66 2.17
N LEU A 522 -16.86 -32.39 3.26
CA LEU A 522 -18.25 -32.50 3.74
C LEU A 522 -18.62 -31.26 4.53
N VAL A 523 -19.75 -30.64 4.17
CA VAL A 523 -20.27 -29.44 4.83
C VAL A 523 -20.77 -29.79 6.23
N LYS A 524 -20.21 -29.16 7.26
CA LYS A 524 -20.62 -29.29 8.65
C LYS A 524 -21.78 -28.33 8.99
N PHE A 525 -21.68 -27.10 8.50
CA PHE A 525 -22.76 -26.13 8.57
C PHE A 525 -22.68 -25.12 7.43
N PHE A 526 -23.81 -24.51 7.10
CA PHE A 526 -23.93 -23.36 6.22
C PHE A 526 -24.92 -22.35 6.81
N LYS A 527 -24.51 -21.08 6.89
CA LYS A 527 -25.31 -19.98 7.42
C LYS A 527 -25.31 -18.81 6.45
N TYR A 528 -26.50 -18.31 6.17
CA TYR A 528 -26.72 -17.10 5.38
C TYR A 528 -27.34 -16.01 6.25
N HIS A 529 -26.77 -14.82 6.21
CA HIS A 529 -27.21 -13.64 6.94
C HIS A 529 -27.62 -12.57 5.92
N PRO A 530 -28.93 -12.41 5.61
CA PRO A 530 -29.36 -11.54 4.53
C PRO A 530 -29.00 -10.07 4.79
N ALA A 531 -28.43 -9.41 3.77
CA ALA A 531 -28.10 -7.98 3.83
C ALA A 531 -29.38 -7.12 3.92
N PRO A 532 -29.33 -5.95 4.57
CA PRO A 532 -30.40 -4.97 4.53
C PRO A 532 -30.76 -4.57 3.11
N ARG A 533 -32.06 -4.53 2.78
CA ARG A 533 -32.54 -4.12 1.45
C ARG A 533 -32.35 -2.62 1.26
N GLN A 534 -31.73 -2.22 0.15
CA GLN A 534 -31.60 -0.83 -0.24
C GLN A 534 -32.87 -0.29 -0.91
N PRO A 535 -33.26 0.96 -0.63
CA PRO A 535 -34.16 1.70 -1.50
C PRO A 535 -33.53 1.92 -2.90
N ALA A 536 -34.32 1.73 -3.95
CA ALA A 536 -33.84 1.91 -5.33
C ALA A 536 -33.30 3.35 -5.58
N LEU A 537 -33.87 4.36 -4.91
CA LEU A 537 -33.44 5.74 -4.98
C LEU A 537 -32.01 5.95 -4.47
N MET A 538 -31.64 5.30 -3.36
CA MET A 538 -30.29 5.40 -2.78
C MET A 538 -29.24 4.79 -3.72
N ARG A 539 -29.55 3.66 -4.35
CA ARG A 539 -28.67 3.05 -5.36
C ARG A 539 -28.39 3.97 -6.53
N ALA A 540 -29.45 4.65 -7.03
CA ALA A 540 -29.32 5.61 -8.11
C ALA A 540 -28.47 6.83 -7.72
N LEU A 541 -28.63 7.33 -6.48
CA LEU A 541 -27.87 8.47 -5.96
C LEU A 541 -26.38 8.16 -5.80
N LEU A 542 -26.05 7.02 -5.25
CA LEU A 542 -24.64 6.60 -5.07
C LEU A 542 -23.96 6.33 -6.42
N ALA A 543 -24.68 5.73 -7.37
CA ALA A 543 -24.17 5.58 -8.74
C ALA A 543 -23.91 6.95 -9.41
N ALA A 544 -24.82 7.91 -9.22
CA ALA A 544 -24.65 9.28 -9.74
C ALA A 544 -23.46 10.00 -9.10
N GLN A 545 -23.21 9.82 -7.81
CA GLN A 545 -22.01 10.38 -7.13
C GLN A 545 -20.71 9.79 -7.67
N ALA A 546 -20.67 8.47 -7.92
CA ALA A 546 -19.50 7.82 -8.50
C ALA A 546 -19.20 8.34 -9.92
N VAL A 547 -20.24 8.54 -10.75
CA VAL A 547 -20.10 9.13 -12.10
C VAL A 547 -19.60 10.57 -12.01
N ARG A 548 -20.13 11.36 -11.07
CA ARG A 548 -19.69 12.75 -10.86
C ARG A 548 -18.22 12.84 -10.44
N ALA A 549 -17.77 11.96 -9.55
CA ALA A 549 -16.37 11.90 -9.12
C ALA A 549 -15.44 11.51 -10.28
N ALA A 550 -15.86 10.57 -11.14
CA ALA A 550 -15.11 10.21 -12.35
C ALA A 550 -15.02 11.39 -13.33
N TYR A 551 -16.13 12.16 -13.50
CA TYR A 551 -16.14 13.36 -14.35
C TYR A 551 -15.20 14.46 -13.83
N ILE A 552 -15.15 14.68 -12.50
CA ILE A 552 -14.22 15.63 -11.88
C ILE A 552 -12.77 15.18 -12.11
N GLY A 553 -12.49 13.88 -11.96
CA GLY A 553 -11.17 13.32 -12.26
C GLY A 553 -10.74 13.54 -13.71
N ALA A 554 -11.65 13.32 -14.66
CA ALA A 554 -11.38 13.54 -16.08
C ALA A 554 -11.17 15.04 -16.40
N ALA A 555 -11.97 15.93 -15.82
CA ALA A 555 -11.81 17.37 -15.99
C ALA A 555 -10.47 17.86 -15.40
N ALA A 556 -10.09 17.41 -14.20
CA ALA A 556 -8.82 17.77 -13.58
C ALA A 556 -7.62 17.29 -14.41
N SER A 557 -7.69 16.09 -14.98
CA SER A 557 -6.66 15.58 -15.88
C SER A 557 -6.54 16.39 -17.17
N ALA A 558 -7.66 16.85 -17.73
CA ALA A 558 -7.67 17.74 -18.89
C ALA A 558 -7.08 19.12 -18.58
N TYR A 559 -7.34 19.69 -17.39
CA TYR A 559 -6.70 20.92 -16.93
C TYR A 559 -5.20 20.75 -16.71
N SER A 560 -4.77 19.61 -16.12
CA SER A 560 -3.34 19.27 -15.99
C SER A 560 -2.63 19.31 -17.34
N ALA A 561 -3.18 18.66 -18.37
CA ALA A 561 -2.63 18.67 -19.72
C ALA A 561 -2.60 20.08 -20.34
N ALA A 562 -3.65 20.88 -20.14
CA ALA A 562 -3.71 22.26 -20.63
C ALA A 562 -2.65 23.16 -19.98
N PHE A 563 -2.42 23.05 -18.66
CA PHE A 563 -1.37 23.78 -17.95
C PHE A 563 0.04 23.34 -18.36
N ALA A 564 0.25 22.03 -18.56
CA ALA A 564 1.50 21.53 -19.10
C ALA A 564 1.82 22.11 -20.47
N GLN A 565 0.81 22.16 -21.36
CA GLN A 565 0.97 22.75 -22.69
C GLN A 565 1.18 24.28 -22.64
N ALA A 566 0.50 24.99 -21.73
CA ALA A 566 0.71 26.42 -21.54
C ALA A 566 2.10 26.74 -21.02
N SER A 567 2.63 25.93 -20.09
CA SER A 567 4.01 26.11 -19.57
C SER A 567 5.08 25.90 -20.61
N GLN A 568 4.83 25.08 -21.62
CA GLN A 568 5.77 24.89 -22.73
C GLN A 568 5.79 26.05 -23.74
N LYS A 569 4.69 26.79 -23.83
CA LYS A 569 4.52 27.90 -24.79
C LYS A 569 5.00 29.25 -24.25
N THR A 570 5.22 29.38 -22.96
CA THR A 570 5.74 30.61 -22.36
C THR A 570 7.26 30.66 -22.36
N ASN A 571 7.82 31.80 -22.72
CA ASN A 571 9.27 32.05 -22.60
C ASN A 571 9.65 32.64 -21.23
N ASP A 572 8.65 32.95 -20.38
CA ASP A 572 8.88 33.44 -19.02
C ASP A 572 9.18 32.28 -18.08
N PRO A 573 10.34 32.25 -17.41
CA PRO A 573 10.73 31.17 -16.48
C PRO A 573 9.75 31.01 -15.31
N THR A 574 9.17 32.12 -14.82
CA THR A 574 8.22 32.10 -13.71
C THR A 574 6.87 31.52 -14.15
N GLY A 575 6.37 31.93 -15.32
CA GLY A 575 5.17 31.40 -15.94
C GLY A 575 5.30 29.90 -16.24
N LYS A 576 6.50 29.47 -16.66
CA LYS A 576 6.82 28.07 -16.92
C LYS A 576 6.77 27.22 -15.64
N ALA A 577 7.40 27.69 -14.57
CA ALA A 577 7.42 27.01 -13.27
C ALA A 577 6.01 26.92 -12.67
N VAL A 578 5.23 28.01 -12.69
CA VAL A 578 3.84 28.04 -12.19
C VAL A 578 2.94 27.11 -13.01
N GLY A 579 3.07 27.12 -14.35
CA GLY A 579 2.29 26.22 -15.21
C GLY A 579 2.60 24.75 -14.99
N GLN A 580 3.86 24.40 -14.76
CA GLN A 580 4.26 23.04 -14.42
C GLN A 580 3.71 22.59 -13.07
N GLU A 581 3.76 23.46 -12.05
CA GLU A 581 3.23 23.18 -10.72
C GLU A 581 1.71 23.00 -10.74
N LEU A 582 0.99 23.86 -11.45
CA LEU A 582 -0.46 23.70 -11.65
C LEU A 582 -0.79 22.42 -12.41
N SER A 583 0.00 22.08 -13.45
CA SER A 583 -0.17 20.84 -14.18
C SER A 583 -0.02 19.63 -13.27
N ARG A 584 0.99 19.61 -12.39
CA ARG A 584 1.20 18.52 -11.42
C ARG A 584 0.04 18.44 -10.43
N GLY A 585 -0.37 19.55 -9.83
CA GLY A 585 -1.47 19.59 -8.87
C GLY A 585 -2.80 19.12 -9.47
N PHE A 586 -3.12 19.51 -10.70
CA PHE A 586 -4.33 19.02 -11.37
C PHE A 586 -4.19 17.56 -11.84
N GLY A 587 -3.00 17.09 -12.15
CA GLY A 587 -2.73 15.68 -12.44
C GLY A 587 -2.99 14.78 -11.22
N GLU A 588 -2.51 15.19 -10.04
CA GLU A 588 -2.77 14.49 -8.77
C GLU A 588 -4.26 14.53 -8.41
N LEU A 589 -4.92 15.67 -8.59
CA LEU A 589 -6.37 15.79 -8.36
C LEU A 589 -7.17 14.91 -9.31
N GLY A 590 -6.74 14.79 -10.57
CA GLY A 590 -7.33 13.88 -11.55
C GLY A 590 -7.24 12.44 -11.13
N GLN A 591 -6.06 12.00 -10.72
CA GLN A 591 -5.84 10.64 -10.20
C GLN A 591 -6.64 10.38 -8.93
N ALA A 592 -6.69 11.34 -8.01
CA ALA A 592 -7.51 11.24 -6.79
C ALA A 592 -9.02 11.14 -7.13
N GLY A 593 -9.52 11.89 -8.13
CA GLY A 593 -10.88 11.79 -8.59
C GLY A 593 -11.25 10.42 -9.17
N PHE A 594 -10.37 9.81 -9.97
CA PHE A 594 -10.55 8.44 -10.45
C PHE A 594 -10.43 7.39 -9.34
N ALA A 595 -9.50 7.57 -8.40
CA ALA A 595 -9.38 6.70 -7.24
C ALA A 595 -10.63 6.80 -6.36
N TYR A 596 -11.16 8.00 -6.15
CA TYR A 596 -12.39 8.22 -5.38
C TYR A 596 -13.61 7.59 -6.06
N SER A 597 -13.77 7.70 -7.38
CA SER A 597 -14.87 7.04 -8.11
C SER A 597 -14.80 5.52 -7.98
N SER A 598 -13.59 4.95 -8.09
CA SER A 598 -13.34 3.52 -7.87
C SER A 598 -13.61 3.11 -6.42
N GLN A 599 -13.24 3.95 -5.44
CA GLN A 599 -13.52 3.72 -4.02
C GLN A 599 -15.01 3.89 -3.71
N ALA A 600 -15.70 4.88 -4.30
CA ALA A 600 -17.14 5.04 -4.14
C ALA A 600 -17.92 3.84 -4.68
N MET A 601 -17.52 3.27 -5.81
CA MET A 601 -18.10 2.02 -6.33
C MET A 601 -17.78 0.82 -5.45
N LYS A 602 -16.59 0.75 -4.87
CA LYS A 602 -16.25 -0.28 -3.87
C LYS A 602 -17.04 -0.10 -2.59
N ALA A 603 -17.17 1.15 -2.11
CA ALA A 603 -17.97 1.49 -0.93
C ALA A 603 -19.46 1.23 -1.18
N PHE A 604 -19.96 1.48 -2.37
CA PHE A 604 -21.32 1.12 -2.79
C PHE A 604 -21.60 -0.38 -2.60
N ASN A 605 -20.66 -1.24 -2.98
CA ASN A 605 -20.79 -2.68 -2.79
C ASN A 605 -20.47 -3.14 -1.36
N ALA A 606 -19.59 -2.45 -0.64
CA ALA A 606 -19.12 -2.82 0.69
C ALA A 606 -20.05 -2.31 1.83
N ARG A 607 -20.67 -1.13 1.69
CA ARG A 607 -21.53 -0.52 2.72
C ARG A 607 -22.72 -1.37 3.13
N PHE A 608 -23.23 -2.19 2.22
CA PHE A 608 -24.36 -3.08 2.47
C PHE A 608 -23.95 -4.51 2.81
N LYS A 609 -22.68 -4.80 2.68
CA LYS A 609 -22.07 -6.09 2.91
C LYS A 609 -20.84 -5.96 3.81
N ALA A 610 -20.93 -5.02 4.78
CA ALA A 610 -19.84 -4.80 5.72
C ALA A 610 -19.55 -6.11 6.46
N SER A 611 -18.40 -6.71 6.17
CA SER A 611 -17.91 -7.90 6.85
C SER A 611 -16.46 -7.69 7.28
N MET A 612 -16.18 -8.16 8.48
CA MET A 612 -14.82 -8.24 9.00
C MET A 612 -14.51 -9.70 9.33
N ASN A 613 -13.40 -10.18 8.83
CA ASN A 613 -12.96 -11.56 9.00
C ASN A 613 -11.76 -11.63 9.95
N THR A 614 -11.90 -12.36 11.05
CA THR A 614 -10.84 -12.66 12.01
C THR A 614 -10.61 -14.17 12.11
N PRO A 615 -9.55 -14.65 12.77
CA PRO A 615 -9.34 -16.10 12.96
C PRO A 615 -10.49 -16.80 13.67
N ALA A 616 -11.20 -16.13 14.59
CA ALA A 616 -12.24 -16.74 15.41
C ALA A 616 -13.66 -16.49 14.91
N PHE A 617 -13.90 -15.37 14.25
CA PHE A 617 -15.25 -14.95 13.86
C PHE A 617 -15.28 -14.13 12.56
N VAL A 618 -16.47 -13.98 12.01
CA VAL A 618 -16.81 -13.06 10.93
C VAL A 618 -17.84 -12.07 11.44
N MET A 619 -17.58 -10.76 11.24
CA MET A 619 -18.56 -9.71 11.48
C MET A 619 -19.37 -9.48 10.21
N MET A 620 -20.67 -9.44 10.32
CA MET A 620 -21.59 -9.22 9.19
C MET A 620 -22.70 -8.28 9.58
N MET A 621 -23.14 -7.46 8.61
CA MET A 621 -24.38 -6.71 8.78
C MET A 621 -25.54 -7.53 8.25
N THR A 622 -26.57 -7.73 9.05
CA THR A 622 -27.76 -8.50 8.68
C THR A 622 -29.05 -7.77 9.01
N THR A 623 -30.11 -8.12 8.31
CA THR A 623 -31.47 -7.70 8.63
C THR A 623 -32.26 -8.88 9.18
N GLN A 624 -32.93 -8.69 10.32
CA GLN A 624 -33.88 -9.64 10.86
C GLN A 624 -35.31 -9.09 10.79
N GLU A 625 -36.24 -9.92 10.36
CA GLU A 625 -37.66 -9.58 10.39
C GLU A 625 -38.08 -9.19 11.82
N LYS A 626 -38.70 -8.00 11.95
CA LYS A 626 -39.17 -7.42 13.23
C LYS A 626 -38.10 -6.89 14.20
N LYS A 627 -36.77 -7.08 13.93
CA LYS A 627 -35.72 -6.58 14.84
C LYS A 627 -34.87 -5.45 14.23
N GLY A 628 -35.00 -5.21 12.92
CA GLY A 628 -34.19 -4.21 12.21
C GLY A 628 -32.81 -4.75 11.82
N ASN A 629 -31.88 -3.83 11.59
CA ASN A 629 -30.50 -4.15 11.18
C ASN A 629 -29.62 -4.41 12.40
N GLN A 630 -28.71 -5.35 12.26
CA GLN A 630 -27.77 -5.75 13.29
C GLN A 630 -26.38 -6.00 12.70
N LEU A 631 -25.35 -5.67 13.46
CA LEU A 631 -24.01 -6.20 13.25
C LEU A 631 -23.89 -7.47 14.08
N VAL A 632 -23.65 -8.61 13.44
CA VAL A 632 -23.56 -9.91 14.08
C VAL A 632 -22.15 -10.47 13.99
N GLN A 633 -21.69 -11.02 15.10
CA GLN A 633 -20.45 -11.79 15.18
C GLN A 633 -20.79 -13.27 15.03
N VAL A 634 -20.39 -13.86 13.92
CA VAL A 634 -20.63 -15.28 13.62
C VAL A 634 -19.38 -16.07 13.99
N ASN A 635 -19.52 -17.02 14.89
CA ASN A 635 -18.43 -17.89 15.32
C ASN A 635 -18.08 -18.90 14.23
N LYS A 636 -16.81 -18.94 13.81
CA LYS A 636 -16.33 -19.86 12.77
C LYS A 636 -16.30 -21.33 13.20
N ALA A 637 -16.31 -21.62 14.50
CA ALA A 637 -16.28 -22.99 14.97
C ALA A 637 -17.62 -23.71 14.75
N ASN A 638 -18.76 -23.03 14.97
CA ASN A 638 -20.10 -23.63 14.93
C ASN A 638 -21.11 -22.89 14.03
N GLY A 639 -20.76 -21.72 13.48
CA GLY A 639 -21.67 -20.92 12.64
C GLY A 639 -22.77 -20.18 13.40
N GLU A 640 -22.72 -20.15 14.71
CA GLU A 640 -23.73 -19.48 15.53
C GLU A 640 -23.35 -18.02 15.75
N ILE A 641 -24.37 -17.19 15.96
CA ILE A 641 -24.18 -15.80 16.33
C ILE A 641 -23.74 -15.75 17.78
N ALA A 642 -22.49 -15.38 18.02
CA ALA A 642 -21.92 -15.23 19.35
C ALA A 642 -22.39 -13.92 20.02
N SER A 643 -22.49 -12.85 19.24
CA SER A 643 -22.96 -11.54 19.70
C SER A 643 -23.70 -10.79 18.61
N ALA A 644 -24.57 -9.87 19.00
CA ALA A 644 -25.32 -9.03 18.07
C ALA A 644 -25.45 -7.61 18.62
N VAL A 645 -24.98 -6.65 17.83
CA VAL A 645 -25.13 -5.22 18.09
C VAL A 645 -26.33 -4.70 17.30
N ASP A 646 -27.32 -4.16 18.02
CA ASP A 646 -28.53 -3.60 17.41
C ASP A 646 -28.24 -2.22 16.84
N ILE A 647 -28.27 -2.09 15.50
CA ILE A 647 -28.06 -0.84 14.78
C ILE A 647 -29.39 -0.26 14.24
N LYS A 648 -30.53 -0.85 14.66
CA LYS A 648 -31.90 -0.41 14.34
C LYS A 648 -32.13 -0.28 12.83
N ASN A 649 -32.38 0.97 12.38
CA ASN A 649 -32.63 1.27 10.97
C ASN A 649 -31.40 1.79 10.22
N ASP A 650 -30.25 1.79 10.90
CA ASP A 650 -29.00 2.20 10.25
C ASP A 650 -28.63 1.19 9.16
N ARG A 651 -28.51 1.69 7.94
CA ARG A 651 -28.18 0.89 6.74
C ARG A 651 -26.77 1.11 6.28
N GLU A 652 -26.09 2.12 6.81
CA GLU A 652 -24.72 2.49 6.50
C GLU A 652 -23.96 2.75 7.82
N PRO A 653 -23.90 1.74 8.72
CA PRO A 653 -23.29 1.93 10.03
C PRO A 653 -21.82 2.29 9.88
N GLU A 654 -21.44 3.35 10.57
CA GLU A 654 -20.03 3.70 10.73
C GLU A 654 -19.52 3.05 12.01
N TYR A 655 -18.57 2.15 11.87
CA TYR A 655 -17.98 1.44 13.00
C TYR A 655 -16.54 1.02 12.71
N ASP A 656 -15.78 0.86 13.80
CA ASP A 656 -14.45 0.24 13.79
C ASP A 656 -14.42 -0.96 14.72
N VAL A 657 -13.55 -1.90 14.46
CA VAL A 657 -13.37 -3.09 15.29
C VAL A 657 -11.92 -3.19 15.75
N ASP A 658 -11.74 -3.28 17.04
CA ASP A 658 -10.49 -3.70 17.64
C ASP A 658 -10.47 -5.22 17.76
N GLN A 659 -9.66 -5.85 16.91
CA GLN A 659 -9.57 -7.32 16.86
C GLN A 659 -8.80 -7.92 18.04
N ILE A 660 -7.97 -7.14 18.71
CA ILE A 660 -7.12 -7.60 19.82
C ILE A 660 -7.96 -7.65 21.11
N TYR A 661 -8.73 -6.60 21.36
CA TYR A 661 -9.58 -6.49 22.56
C TYR A 661 -11.02 -6.93 22.34
N ASN A 662 -11.40 -7.26 21.09
CA ASN A 662 -12.77 -7.61 20.68
C ASN A 662 -13.78 -6.50 20.98
N TYR A 663 -13.45 -5.25 20.68
CA TYR A 663 -14.34 -4.10 20.78
C TYR A 663 -14.90 -3.72 19.43
N VAL A 664 -16.17 -3.31 19.41
CA VAL A 664 -16.82 -2.64 18.27
C VAL A 664 -17.20 -1.24 18.72
N TYR A 665 -16.67 -0.25 18.05
CA TYR A 665 -16.96 1.17 18.24
C TYR A 665 -17.96 1.60 17.18
N TYR A 666 -19.24 1.61 17.52
CA TYR A 666 -20.33 1.99 16.61
C TYR A 666 -20.73 3.44 16.84
N ARG A 667 -21.00 4.16 15.76
CA ARG A 667 -21.46 5.55 15.77
C ARG A 667 -22.96 5.62 15.44
N PRO A 668 -23.86 5.59 16.45
CA PRO A 668 -25.31 5.60 16.24
C PRO A 668 -25.86 6.97 15.84
N SER A 669 -25.08 8.03 16.07
CA SER A 669 -25.43 9.41 15.72
C SER A 669 -24.17 10.20 15.34
N GLY A 670 -24.36 11.40 14.78
CA GLY A 670 -23.24 12.24 14.37
C GLY A 670 -22.29 12.68 15.49
N SER A 671 -22.62 12.49 16.77
CA SER A 671 -21.82 12.97 17.90
C SER A 671 -21.65 11.99 19.05
N GLU A 672 -21.97 10.72 18.84
CA GLU A 672 -21.89 9.69 19.86
C GLU A 672 -21.18 8.43 19.32
N ILE A 673 -20.31 7.86 20.14
CA ILE A 673 -19.71 6.54 19.91
C ILE A 673 -20.19 5.62 21.03
N VAL A 674 -20.61 4.43 20.68
CA VAL A 674 -20.99 3.36 21.60
C VAL A 674 -20.05 2.19 21.40
N CYS A 675 -19.41 1.74 22.47
CA CYS A 675 -18.56 0.57 22.46
C CYS A 675 -19.32 -0.67 22.91
N TYR A 676 -19.09 -1.75 22.20
CA TYR A 676 -19.58 -3.08 22.54
C TYR A 676 -18.39 -4.03 22.68
N LYS A 677 -18.32 -4.75 23.78
CA LYS A 677 -17.38 -5.85 23.94
C LYS A 677 -18.04 -7.12 23.39
N LEU A 678 -17.39 -7.73 22.39
CA LEU A 678 -17.91 -8.90 21.67
C LEU A 678 -17.54 -10.22 22.35
#